data_4695c0d7200e5aea0842a5d32321f41a
#
_entry.id   4695c0d7200e5aea0842a5d32321f41a
#
_cell.length_a   1.000
_cell.length_b   1.000
_cell.length_c   1.000
_cell.angle_alpha   90.00
_cell.angle_beta   90.00
_cell.angle_gamma   90.00
#
_symmetry.space_group_name_H-M   'P 1'
#
loop_
_entity.id
_entity.type
_entity.pdbx_description
1 polymer ?
#
loop_
_entity_poly.entity_id
_entity_poly.type
_entity_poly.pdbx_seq_one_letter_code
_entity_poly.pdbx_strand_id
1 'polypeptide(L)'
;MAARRARAVKGLMLQALLLAGLVAAPLGSLALFVPIRRHARRAGAWSAIRRFILDVIGTVVLAAAVAGVLRLLGASQHNLIAGVAGVVFASLIWLPVTWRWSARAHLCWASTVFLFVVFLVYALEWTLDSHLGAASTVGGVLLWLLEVFAAMLSCAYLWEICDALGTEHWRRRITRTTPLAVPDSELPKVSLHVPAHNEPPEMVIDTLRSLIRLDYPRYEVILIDDNTDDESLWRPVEAWCARHADQGFKFAHLDDWPGYKSGALNYVLRQLTAADADVIGIIDSDYQVQPGWLRRCAPAFADPWIGFVQTPQDYRGWQDARYYRRLYYSYKYFFAVSQPSRNEHDGAIFAGTMGLIRRVALDELGGWDEWVITEDAELSLRLLRAGWHGLHVDEVFGRGIMPLTFEALKGQRYRWCFGGIQILRVHWRSLLPGRASRANHLTTGQRWAYLSGALQWYGDLLSLLFFIFLLAGAANLATGGGQLFRKLTVFLVSAVPVMVLLGLVRAIALLRRGTGASWRDAIGAFFIWQSTSLVVARASVVGLFAKKAVFLRTPKTSEQTSWWEALRSNWAESTLALLGFIAMGAALTKTNQLSGPLLAGLLLFPTLGLAAAPVNSWAARRAALPAWLRERRTTEYRRDRRSFAAGVATGGAVAVVGVVVAALALLFTGHPVQPPDLVGPAQGTSAPASPSRSPAASPSATTTPTTSPSASPTTSSPTPSSSPSSPVTPSASVTPTPTPTQSSTTP
;
A
#
# COMPACT_ATOMS: atom_id res chain seq x y z
N MET A 1 -4.53 -48.42 9.62
CA MET A 1 -3.91 -47.88 10.88
C MET A 1 -2.65 -47.07 10.60
N ALA A 2 -1.68 -47.53 9.82
CA ALA A 2 -0.42 -46.81 9.56
C ALA A 2 -0.62 -45.41 8.97
N ALA A 3 -1.50 -45.23 7.98
CA ALA A 3 -1.76 -43.92 7.37
C ALA A 3 -2.42 -42.91 8.33
N ARG A 4 -3.28 -43.34 9.26
CA ARG A 4 -3.84 -42.45 10.32
C ARG A 4 -2.76 -42.07 11.34
N ARG A 5 -1.87 -42.98 11.73
CA ARG A 5 -0.74 -42.69 12.63
C ARG A 5 0.24 -41.72 12.00
N ALA A 6 0.57 -41.89 10.70
CA ALA A 6 1.46 -40.96 9.98
C ALA A 6 0.86 -39.55 9.87
N ARG A 7 -0.45 -39.41 9.60
CA ARG A 7 -1.13 -38.11 9.58
C ARG A 7 -1.13 -37.43 10.96
N ALA A 8 -1.40 -38.17 12.02
CA ALA A 8 -1.39 -37.62 13.39
C ALA A 8 0.01 -37.11 13.79
N VAL A 9 1.07 -37.88 13.47
CA VAL A 9 2.45 -37.45 13.73
C VAL A 9 2.83 -36.19 12.94
N LYS A 10 2.44 -36.15 11.65
CA LYS A 10 2.67 -34.97 10.79
C LYS A 10 1.93 -33.72 11.32
N GLY A 11 0.67 -33.88 11.75
CA GLY A 11 -0.10 -32.78 12.34
C GLY A 11 0.53 -32.23 13.61
N LEU A 12 0.97 -33.09 14.54
CA LEU A 12 1.64 -32.66 15.76
C LEU A 12 2.99 -31.95 15.49
N MET A 13 3.76 -32.42 14.51
CA MET A 13 5.01 -31.80 14.12
C MET A 13 4.75 -30.39 13.53
N LEU A 14 3.74 -30.23 12.69
CA LEU A 14 3.39 -28.95 12.08
C LEU A 14 2.90 -27.95 13.12
N GLN A 15 2.15 -28.40 14.14
CA GLN A 15 1.74 -27.58 15.29
C GLN A 15 2.96 -27.11 16.11
N ALA A 16 3.94 -27.98 16.34
CA ALA A 16 5.17 -27.61 17.03
C ALA A 16 5.99 -26.55 16.24
N LEU A 17 6.09 -26.72 14.92
CA LEU A 17 6.72 -25.71 14.05
C LEU A 17 5.98 -24.38 14.09
N LEU A 18 4.65 -24.38 14.09
CA LEU A 18 3.85 -23.18 14.18
C LEU A 18 4.04 -22.46 15.53
N LEU A 19 4.02 -23.20 16.64
CA LEU A 19 4.36 -22.67 17.97
C LEU A 19 5.77 -22.10 18.01
N ALA A 20 6.74 -22.79 17.42
CA ALA A 20 8.11 -22.27 17.33
C ALA A 20 8.16 -20.94 16.58
N GLY A 21 7.42 -20.80 15.48
CA GLY A 21 7.27 -19.54 14.73
C GLY A 21 6.58 -18.44 15.55
N LEU A 22 5.52 -18.80 16.29
CA LEU A 22 4.78 -17.86 17.14
C LEU A 22 5.62 -17.32 18.32
N VAL A 23 6.64 -18.05 18.75
CA VAL A 23 7.61 -17.59 19.77
C VAL A 23 8.74 -16.82 19.10
N ALA A 24 9.31 -17.35 18.02
CA ALA A 24 10.49 -16.79 17.38
C ALA A 24 10.23 -15.43 16.73
N ALA A 25 9.11 -15.24 16.01
CA ALA A 25 8.83 -14.02 15.27
C ALA A 25 8.60 -12.79 16.17
N PRO A 26 7.89 -12.84 17.32
CA PRO A 26 7.85 -11.75 18.29
C PRO A 26 9.23 -11.39 18.84
N LEU A 27 10.02 -12.37 19.25
CA LEU A 27 11.37 -12.14 19.80
C LEU A 27 12.30 -11.51 18.76
N GLY A 28 12.31 -12.02 17.52
CA GLY A 28 13.05 -11.44 16.41
C GLY A 28 12.61 -10.01 16.11
N SER A 29 11.31 -9.74 16.18
CA SER A 29 10.77 -8.38 15.97
C SER A 29 11.19 -7.43 17.09
N LEU A 30 11.13 -7.85 18.33
CA LEU A 30 11.59 -7.04 19.47
C LEU A 30 13.09 -6.72 19.37
N ALA A 31 13.91 -7.66 18.90
CA ALA A 31 15.33 -7.44 18.68
C ALA A 31 15.59 -6.29 17.68
N LEU A 32 14.75 -6.13 16.65
CA LEU A 32 14.87 -5.05 15.67
C LEU A 32 14.65 -3.65 16.29
N PHE A 33 13.90 -3.56 17.40
CA PHE A 33 13.61 -2.29 18.06
C PHE A 33 14.72 -1.77 18.97
N VAL A 34 15.72 -2.57 19.28
CA VAL A 34 16.90 -2.09 20.01
C VAL A 34 17.71 -1.15 19.13
N PRO A 35 18.06 0.09 19.57
CA PRO A 35 18.81 1.05 18.78
C PRO A 35 20.15 0.50 18.30
N ILE A 36 20.45 0.70 17.01
CA ILE A 36 21.79 0.42 16.44
C ILE A 36 22.57 1.73 16.42
N ARG A 37 23.81 1.71 16.90
CA ARG A 37 24.76 2.80 16.60
C ARG A 37 25.21 2.61 15.17
N ARG A 38 24.78 3.52 14.28
CA ARG A 38 25.20 3.55 12.87
C ARG A 38 26.65 4.02 12.83
N HIS A 39 27.53 3.23 12.26
CA HIS A 39 28.94 3.61 12.06
C HIS A 39 29.16 3.97 10.60
N ALA A 40 29.70 5.14 10.34
CA ALA A 40 30.09 5.58 9.00
C ALA A 40 31.36 4.92 8.46
N ARG A 41 31.92 3.93 9.15
CA ARG A 41 33.19 3.26 8.77
C ARG A 41 32.94 2.11 7.79
N ARG A 42 33.83 1.98 6.78
CA ARG A 42 33.87 0.83 5.86
C ARG A 42 33.94 -0.49 6.65
N ALA A 43 33.17 -1.47 6.18
CA ALA A 43 33.18 -2.81 6.76
C ALA A 43 34.54 -3.47 6.55
N GLY A 44 35.33 -3.59 7.62
CA GLY A 44 36.52 -4.44 7.61
C GLY A 44 36.16 -5.90 7.91
N ALA A 45 37.11 -6.82 7.68
CA ALA A 45 36.92 -8.26 7.96
C ALA A 45 36.42 -8.54 9.41
N TRP A 46 36.90 -7.80 10.38
CA TRP A 46 36.44 -7.88 11.78
C TRP A 46 34.96 -7.56 11.98
N SER A 47 34.36 -6.66 11.16
CA SER A 47 32.93 -6.38 11.27
C SER A 47 32.08 -7.54 10.75
N ALA A 48 32.53 -8.25 9.74
CA ALA A 48 31.86 -9.44 9.21
C ALA A 48 31.92 -10.61 10.20
N ILE A 49 33.10 -10.85 10.81
CA ILE A 49 33.27 -11.90 11.83
C ILE A 49 32.40 -11.60 13.05
N ARG A 50 32.44 -10.36 13.58
CA ARG A 50 31.61 -9.94 14.71
C ARG A 50 30.12 -10.16 14.41
N ARG A 51 29.69 -9.80 13.21
CA ARG A 51 28.31 -9.97 12.78
C ARG A 51 27.94 -11.45 12.75
N PHE A 52 28.73 -12.31 12.12
CA PHE A 52 28.51 -13.75 12.08
C PHE A 52 28.38 -14.34 13.49
N ILE A 53 29.27 -13.95 14.42
CA ILE A 53 29.18 -14.35 15.84
C ILE A 53 27.84 -13.91 16.46
N LEU A 54 27.40 -12.68 16.20
CA LEU A 54 26.12 -12.17 16.71
C LEU A 54 24.92 -12.88 16.09
N ASP A 55 24.99 -13.27 14.80
CA ASP A 55 23.95 -14.08 14.14
C ASP A 55 23.85 -15.47 14.79
N VAL A 56 24.96 -16.10 15.04
CA VAL A 56 25.02 -17.41 15.71
C VAL A 56 24.48 -17.32 17.15
N ILE A 57 24.96 -16.37 17.94
CA ILE A 57 24.50 -16.17 19.32
C ILE A 57 23.00 -15.89 19.32
N GLY A 58 22.53 -14.98 18.47
CA GLY A 58 21.10 -14.63 18.37
C GLY A 58 20.24 -15.84 17.96
N THR A 59 20.70 -16.65 17.02
CA THR A 59 20.02 -17.88 16.61
C THR A 59 19.95 -18.89 17.74
N VAL A 60 21.04 -19.08 18.49
CA VAL A 60 21.09 -19.97 19.66
C VAL A 60 20.13 -19.49 20.74
N VAL A 61 20.14 -18.20 21.07
CA VAL A 61 19.22 -17.61 22.06
C VAL A 61 17.77 -17.80 21.64
N LEU A 62 17.46 -17.56 20.38
CA LEU A 62 16.12 -17.74 19.82
C LEU A 62 15.69 -19.22 19.88
N ALA A 63 16.56 -20.13 19.48
CA ALA A 63 16.32 -21.57 19.54
C ALA A 63 16.12 -22.05 20.98
N ALA A 64 16.93 -21.56 21.95
CA ALA A 64 16.79 -21.88 23.35
C ALA A 64 15.45 -21.36 23.93
N ALA A 65 15.03 -20.15 23.57
CA ALA A 65 13.72 -19.61 23.96
C ALA A 65 12.56 -20.47 23.42
N VAL A 66 12.64 -20.86 22.15
CA VAL A 66 11.67 -21.78 21.52
C VAL A 66 11.64 -23.13 22.24
N ALA A 67 12.81 -23.73 22.50
CA ALA A 67 12.92 -24.99 23.23
C ALA A 67 12.30 -24.90 24.63
N GLY A 68 12.59 -23.80 25.35
CA GLY A 68 12.03 -23.55 26.68
C GLY A 68 10.50 -23.49 26.66
N VAL A 69 9.92 -22.72 25.76
CA VAL A 69 8.46 -22.60 25.68
C VAL A 69 7.81 -23.91 25.23
N LEU A 70 8.34 -24.59 24.22
CA LEU A 70 7.82 -25.89 23.78
C LEU A 70 7.87 -26.93 24.91
N ARG A 71 8.95 -26.94 25.71
CA ARG A 71 9.08 -27.83 26.86
C ARG A 71 8.07 -27.51 27.96
N LEU A 72 7.84 -26.22 28.25
CA LEU A 72 6.83 -25.79 29.22
C LEU A 72 5.42 -26.18 28.81
N LEU A 73 5.16 -26.21 27.49
CA LEU A 73 3.89 -26.66 26.94
C LEU A 73 3.76 -28.18 26.79
N GLY A 74 4.73 -28.96 27.32
CA GLY A 74 4.69 -30.42 27.29
C GLY A 74 4.95 -31.06 25.94
N ALA A 75 5.64 -30.34 25.01
CA ALA A 75 5.95 -30.91 23.69
C ALA A 75 6.85 -32.14 23.81
N SER A 76 6.58 -33.16 22.99
CA SER A 76 7.42 -34.35 22.89
C SER A 76 8.83 -33.97 22.39
N GLN A 77 9.83 -34.83 22.69
CA GLN A 77 11.21 -34.60 22.28
C GLN A 77 11.34 -34.42 20.75
N HIS A 78 10.60 -35.18 19.95
CA HIS A 78 10.55 -35.02 18.49
C HIS A 78 10.03 -33.64 18.05
N ASN A 79 8.96 -33.16 18.67
CA ASN A 79 8.37 -31.86 18.39
C ASN A 79 9.27 -30.70 18.81
N LEU A 80 9.97 -30.86 19.93
CA LEU A 80 10.97 -29.92 20.42
C LEU A 80 12.14 -29.81 19.42
N ILE A 81 12.70 -30.97 18.99
CA ILE A 81 13.78 -31.01 18.00
C ILE A 81 13.30 -30.40 16.69
N ALA A 82 12.09 -30.73 16.21
CA ALA A 82 11.54 -30.16 14.97
C ALA A 82 11.42 -28.62 15.04
N GLY A 83 10.87 -28.09 16.14
CA GLY A 83 10.72 -26.64 16.35
C GLY A 83 12.05 -25.91 16.36
N VAL A 84 13.02 -26.41 17.11
CA VAL A 84 14.38 -25.85 17.18
C VAL A 84 15.09 -25.94 15.83
N ALA A 85 15.07 -27.10 15.18
CA ALA A 85 15.67 -27.31 13.88
C ALA A 85 15.05 -26.39 12.81
N GLY A 86 13.73 -26.18 12.84
CA GLY A 86 13.03 -25.25 11.94
C GLY A 86 13.52 -23.82 12.07
N VAL A 87 13.69 -23.32 13.29
CA VAL A 87 14.19 -21.95 13.54
C VAL A 87 15.65 -21.81 13.11
N VAL A 88 16.49 -22.80 13.42
CA VAL A 88 17.91 -22.82 13.00
C VAL A 88 18.02 -22.88 11.47
N PHE A 89 17.27 -23.76 10.84
CA PHE A 89 17.24 -23.88 9.37
C PHE A 89 16.78 -22.57 8.71
N ALA A 90 15.71 -21.96 9.22
CA ALA A 90 15.25 -20.67 8.72
C ALA A 90 16.31 -19.58 8.86
N SER A 91 17.05 -19.55 9.95
CA SER A 91 18.17 -18.60 10.10
C SER A 91 19.29 -18.88 9.09
N LEU A 92 19.66 -20.14 8.89
CA LEU A 92 20.76 -20.50 7.98
C LEU A 92 20.46 -20.21 6.52
N ILE A 93 19.24 -20.52 6.04
CA ILE A 93 18.86 -20.36 4.63
C ILE A 93 18.85 -18.90 4.17
N TRP A 94 18.58 -17.96 5.08
CA TRP A 94 18.53 -16.53 4.77
C TRP A 94 19.87 -15.81 4.95
N LEU A 95 20.87 -16.40 5.56
CA LEU A 95 22.20 -15.78 5.77
C LEU A 95 22.82 -15.21 4.51
N PRO A 96 22.85 -15.93 3.36
CA PRO A 96 23.48 -15.39 2.13
C PRO A 96 22.77 -14.15 1.59
N VAL A 97 21.46 -14.05 1.77
CA VAL A 97 20.63 -12.95 1.24
C VAL A 97 20.72 -11.72 2.15
N THR A 98 20.77 -11.95 3.47
CA THR A 98 20.73 -10.89 4.48
C THR A 98 22.10 -10.50 5.02
N TRP A 99 23.19 -10.93 4.39
CA TRP A 99 24.57 -10.76 4.88
C TRP A 99 24.98 -9.29 5.13
N ARG A 100 24.25 -8.32 4.58
CA ARG A 100 24.48 -6.87 4.75
C ARG A 100 23.75 -6.28 5.94
N TRP A 101 22.80 -7.01 6.52
CA TRP A 101 22.01 -6.54 7.65
C TRP A 101 22.70 -6.86 8.97
N SER A 102 22.28 -6.19 10.02
CA SER A 102 22.62 -6.58 11.40
C SER A 102 21.99 -7.91 11.76
N ALA A 103 22.57 -8.63 12.70
CA ALA A 103 22.02 -9.88 13.24
C ALA A 103 20.54 -9.76 13.65
N ARG A 104 20.14 -8.61 14.19
CA ARG A 104 18.76 -8.33 14.61
C ARG A 104 17.77 -8.29 13.45
N ALA A 105 18.14 -7.64 12.36
CA ALA A 105 17.29 -7.59 11.16
C ALA A 105 17.22 -8.96 10.49
N HIS A 106 18.33 -9.67 10.43
CA HIS A 106 18.38 -11.05 9.94
C HIS A 106 17.43 -11.97 10.75
N LEU A 107 17.51 -11.97 12.08
CA LEU A 107 16.65 -12.80 12.94
C LEU A 107 15.17 -12.41 12.84
N CYS A 108 14.87 -11.11 12.73
CA CYS A 108 13.50 -10.62 12.52
C CYS A 108 12.93 -11.14 11.21
N TRP A 109 13.70 -11.07 10.13
CA TRP A 109 13.32 -11.58 8.83
C TRP A 109 13.12 -13.09 8.85
N ALA A 110 14.15 -13.84 9.22
CA ALA A 110 14.17 -15.29 9.19
C ALA A 110 13.02 -15.91 10.01
N SER A 111 12.83 -15.43 11.25
CA SER A 111 11.77 -15.93 12.14
C SER A 111 10.37 -15.59 11.65
N THR A 112 10.18 -14.44 11.01
CA THR A 112 8.87 -14.02 10.51
C THR A 112 8.49 -14.78 9.24
N VAL A 113 9.43 -14.92 8.29
CA VAL A 113 9.19 -15.73 7.08
C VAL A 113 8.93 -17.19 7.45
N PHE A 114 9.68 -17.72 8.43
CA PHE A 114 9.42 -19.04 8.97
C PHE A 114 7.99 -19.18 9.50
N LEU A 115 7.54 -18.24 10.33
CA LEU A 115 6.15 -18.23 10.84
C LEU A 115 5.13 -18.22 9.68
N PHE A 116 5.32 -17.35 8.67
CA PHE A 116 4.38 -17.25 7.55
C PHE A 116 4.33 -18.54 6.73
N VAL A 117 5.47 -19.13 6.40
CA VAL A 117 5.52 -20.40 5.63
C VAL A 117 4.81 -21.53 6.40
N VAL A 118 5.15 -21.70 7.67
CA VAL A 118 4.55 -22.76 8.49
C VAL A 118 3.05 -22.51 8.68
N PHE A 119 2.63 -21.26 8.90
CA PHE A 119 1.22 -20.91 9.01
C PHE A 119 0.45 -21.25 7.73
N LEU A 120 0.97 -20.89 6.56
CA LEU A 120 0.30 -21.15 5.29
C LEU A 120 0.16 -22.64 5.00
N VAL A 121 1.19 -23.43 5.30
CA VAL A 121 1.13 -24.89 5.18
C VAL A 121 0.08 -25.47 6.14
N TYR A 122 0.12 -25.04 7.39
CA TYR A 122 -0.84 -25.48 8.40
C TYR A 122 -2.29 -25.10 8.03
N ALA A 123 -2.50 -23.85 7.59
CA ALA A 123 -3.82 -23.34 7.21
C ALA A 123 -4.41 -24.09 6.02
N LEU A 124 -3.57 -24.45 5.01
CA LEU A 124 -4.02 -25.22 3.86
C LEU A 124 -4.41 -26.65 4.24
N GLU A 125 -3.51 -27.36 4.94
CA GLU A 125 -3.79 -28.74 5.38
C GLU A 125 -5.09 -28.78 6.22
N TRP A 126 -5.21 -27.84 7.17
CA TRP A 126 -6.39 -27.77 8.02
C TRP A 126 -7.67 -27.41 7.27
N THR A 127 -7.59 -26.56 6.24
CA THR A 127 -8.73 -26.22 5.38
C THR A 127 -9.24 -27.46 4.64
N LEU A 128 -8.33 -28.25 4.07
CA LEU A 128 -8.68 -29.48 3.34
C LEU A 128 -9.22 -30.58 4.26
N ASP A 129 -8.69 -30.70 5.47
CA ASP A 129 -9.12 -31.70 6.46
C ASP A 129 -10.39 -31.28 7.25
N SER A 130 -10.91 -30.08 7.06
CA SER A 130 -12.07 -29.59 7.79
C SER A 130 -13.40 -30.26 7.43
N HIS A 131 -13.50 -30.82 6.21
CA HIS A 131 -14.68 -31.54 5.71
C HIS A 131 -16.01 -30.80 5.89
N LEU A 132 -16.04 -29.49 5.64
CA LEU A 132 -17.22 -28.63 5.79
C LEU A 132 -18.14 -28.59 4.57
N GLY A 133 -17.92 -29.43 3.57
CA GLY A 133 -18.62 -29.42 2.30
C GLY A 133 -17.91 -28.62 1.20
N ALA A 134 -18.34 -28.81 -0.05
CA ALA A 134 -17.65 -28.27 -1.23
C ALA A 134 -17.56 -26.74 -1.24
N ALA A 135 -18.66 -26.04 -0.97
CA ALA A 135 -18.70 -24.56 -0.96
C ALA A 135 -17.77 -23.98 0.11
N SER A 136 -17.79 -24.53 1.32
CA SER A 136 -16.91 -24.10 2.41
C SER A 136 -15.45 -24.38 2.11
N THR A 137 -15.14 -25.50 1.48
CA THR A 137 -13.76 -25.84 1.05
C THR A 137 -13.26 -24.84 0.00
N VAL A 138 -14.08 -24.52 -1.01
CA VAL A 138 -13.75 -23.50 -2.03
C VAL A 138 -13.53 -22.14 -1.35
N GLY A 139 -14.43 -21.70 -0.49
CA GLY A 139 -14.28 -20.46 0.28
C GLY A 139 -13.02 -20.44 1.15
N GLY A 140 -12.69 -21.58 1.78
CA GLY A 140 -11.47 -21.75 2.58
C GLY A 140 -10.19 -21.70 1.76
N VAL A 141 -10.19 -22.25 0.55
CA VAL A 141 -9.06 -22.17 -0.38
C VAL A 141 -8.90 -20.75 -0.92
N LEU A 142 -9.99 -20.06 -1.24
CA LEU A 142 -9.93 -18.64 -1.64
C LEU A 142 -9.38 -17.76 -0.51
N LEU A 143 -9.79 -17.99 0.73
CA LEU A 143 -9.24 -17.33 1.89
C LEU A 143 -7.74 -17.63 2.04
N TRP A 144 -7.32 -18.89 1.85
CA TRP A 144 -5.92 -19.26 1.89
C TRP A 144 -5.09 -18.57 0.78
N LEU A 145 -5.60 -18.46 -0.45
CA LEU A 145 -4.93 -17.69 -1.51
C LEU A 145 -4.77 -16.22 -1.13
N LEU A 146 -5.78 -15.64 -0.48
CA LEU A 146 -5.71 -14.28 0.05
C LEU A 146 -4.62 -14.17 1.14
N GLU A 147 -4.52 -15.15 2.04
CA GLU A 147 -3.48 -15.23 3.08
C GLU A 147 -2.08 -15.37 2.46
N VAL A 148 -1.90 -16.17 1.40
CA VAL A 148 -0.64 -16.29 0.65
C VAL A 148 -0.21 -14.93 0.09
N PHE A 149 -1.12 -14.22 -0.58
CA PHE A 149 -0.82 -12.93 -1.15
C PHE A 149 -0.54 -11.87 -0.07
N ALA A 150 -1.29 -11.89 1.03
CA ALA A 150 -1.05 -11.04 2.19
C ALA A 150 0.31 -11.30 2.84
N ALA A 151 0.73 -12.57 2.95
CA ALA A 151 2.06 -12.94 3.46
C ALA A 151 3.18 -12.45 2.52
N MET A 152 3.01 -12.57 1.20
CA MET A 152 3.98 -12.03 0.23
C MET A 152 4.14 -10.51 0.36
N LEU A 153 3.05 -9.76 0.46
CA LEU A 153 3.11 -8.31 0.68
C LEU A 153 3.72 -7.96 2.04
N SER A 154 3.37 -8.71 3.08
CA SER A 154 3.95 -8.53 4.42
C SER A 154 5.46 -8.79 4.41
N CYS A 155 5.94 -9.77 3.63
CA CYS A 155 7.37 -9.99 3.40
C CYS A 155 8.02 -8.82 2.65
N ALA A 156 7.36 -8.23 1.64
CA ALA A 156 7.90 -7.07 0.94
C ALA A 156 8.07 -5.85 1.87
N TYR A 157 7.08 -5.56 2.70
CA TYR A 157 7.18 -4.53 3.74
C TYR A 157 8.24 -4.84 4.79
N LEU A 158 8.30 -6.10 5.25
CA LEU A 158 9.28 -6.52 6.23
C LEU A 158 10.71 -6.41 5.70
N TRP A 159 10.91 -6.73 4.41
CA TRP A 159 12.20 -6.53 3.75
C TRP A 159 12.66 -5.08 3.85
N GLU A 160 11.80 -4.14 3.46
CA GLU A 160 12.09 -2.71 3.50
C GLU A 160 12.38 -2.22 4.93
N ILE A 161 11.61 -2.71 5.92
CA ILE A 161 11.83 -2.43 7.34
C ILE A 161 13.20 -2.93 7.81
N CYS A 162 13.52 -4.19 7.51
CA CYS A 162 14.78 -4.82 7.89
C CYS A 162 15.98 -4.16 7.19
N ASP A 163 15.83 -3.81 5.91
CA ASP A 163 16.86 -3.13 5.15
C ASP A 163 17.11 -1.72 5.70
N ALA A 164 16.06 -0.91 5.87
CA ALA A 164 16.18 0.46 6.36
C ALA A 164 16.67 0.56 7.82
N LEU A 165 16.22 -0.32 8.70
CA LEU A 165 16.58 -0.30 10.12
C LEU A 165 17.77 -1.18 10.47
N GLY A 166 18.09 -2.16 9.62
CA GLY A 166 19.10 -3.17 9.88
C GLY A 166 20.41 -3.01 9.12
N THR A 167 20.44 -2.30 8.02
CA THR A 167 21.68 -2.07 7.27
C THR A 167 22.64 -1.22 8.08
N GLU A 168 23.81 -1.79 8.43
CA GLU A 168 24.84 -1.10 9.19
C GLU A 168 25.76 -0.26 8.29
N HIS A 169 26.02 -0.72 7.05
CA HIS A 169 26.95 -0.14 6.11
C HIS A 169 26.28 0.13 4.77
N TRP A 170 25.91 1.38 4.56
CA TRP A 170 25.28 1.84 3.33
C TRP A 170 26.34 2.15 2.28
N ARG A 171 26.21 1.63 1.06
CA ARG A 171 27.15 1.84 -0.04
C ARG A 171 26.83 3.08 -0.86
N ARG A 172 25.52 3.31 -1.10
CA ARG A 172 25.03 4.38 -1.97
C ARG A 172 24.38 5.54 -1.20
N ARG A 173 24.42 5.51 0.12
CA ARG A 173 23.82 6.57 0.92
C ARG A 173 24.69 7.82 0.92
N ILE A 174 24.19 8.88 0.32
CA ILE A 174 24.82 10.20 0.34
C ILE A 174 24.13 11.04 1.42
N THR A 175 24.94 11.53 2.33
CA THR A 175 24.52 12.41 3.42
C THR A 175 25.35 13.66 3.41
N ARG A 176 25.03 14.63 4.27
CA ARG A 176 25.74 15.90 4.43
C ARG A 176 27.28 15.78 4.49
N THR A 177 27.79 14.69 5.02
CA THR A 177 29.24 14.43 5.18
C THR A 177 29.89 13.75 3.98
N THR A 178 29.13 13.35 2.97
CA THR A 178 29.68 12.72 1.76
C THR A 178 30.17 13.82 0.80
N PRO A 179 31.46 13.90 0.47
CA PRO A 179 31.95 14.92 -0.44
C PRO A 179 31.40 14.69 -1.86
N LEU A 180 30.83 15.75 -2.44
CA LEU A 180 30.39 15.84 -3.82
C LEU A 180 30.77 17.24 -4.33
N ALA A 181 32.07 17.54 -4.43
CA ALA A 181 32.51 18.84 -4.85
C ALA A 181 33.32 18.71 -6.14
N VAL A 182 33.05 19.58 -7.08
CA VAL A 182 33.82 19.80 -8.32
C VAL A 182 34.10 21.30 -8.46
N PRO A 183 35.12 21.70 -9.20
CA PRO A 183 35.41 23.11 -9.51
C PRO A 183 34.21 23.76 -10.22
N ASP A 184 33.99 25.07 -10.01
CA ASP A 184 32.87 25.80 -10.63
C ASP A 184 32.89 25.75 -12.17
N SER A 185 34.10 25.63 -12.77
CA SER A 185 34.26 25.46 -14.21
C SER A 185 33.72 24.14 -14.78
N GLU A 186 33.63 23.12 -13.95
CA GLU A 186 33.15 21.77 -14.31
C GLU A 186 31.68 21.56 -13.94
N LEU A 187 31.02 22.55 -13.30
CA LEU A 187 29.62 22.46 -12.94
C LEU A 187 28.73 22.47 -14.19
N PRO A 188 27.77 21.53 -14.33
CA PRO A 188 26.84 21.50 -15.46
C PRO A 188 25.91 22.70 -15.45
N LYS A 189 25.47 23.17 -16.61
CA LYS A 189 24.37 24.15 -16.69
C LYS A 189 23.05 23.50 -16.38
N VAL A 190 22.25 24.12 -15.49
CA VAL A 190 20.97 23.58 -15.02
C VAL A 190 19.81 24.43 -15.52
N SER A 191 18.82 23.81 -16.16
CA SER A 191 17.53 24.44 -16.47
C SER A 191 16.48 23.99 -15.48
N LEU A 192 15.93 24.93 -14.70
CA LEU A 192 14.92 24.66 -13.68
C LEU A 192 13.52 24.90 -14.25
N HIS A 193 12.70 23.84 -14.32
CA HIS A 193 11.33 23.91 -14.79
C HIS A 193 10.36 23.97 -13.60
N VAL A 194 9.50 24.98 -13.58
CA VAL A 194 8.52 25.21 -12.51
C VAL A 194 7.11 25.16 -13.11
N PRO A 195 6.45 23.99 -13.14
CA PRO A 195 5.07 23.89 -13.62
C PRO A 195 4.11 24.46 -12.57
N ALA A 196 3.16 25.28 -13.03
CA ALA A 196 2.08 25.85 -12.24
C ALA A 196 0.72 25.58 -12.93
N HIS A 197 -0.34 25.43 -12.17
CA HIS A 197 -1.70 25.29 -12.67
C HIS A 197 -2.70 25.83 -11.66
N ASN A 198 -3.31 26.97 -11.96
CA ASN A 198 -4.32 27.58 -11.09
C ASN A 198 -3.80 27.84 -9.66
N GLU A 199 -2.57 28.26 -9.48
CA GLU A 199 -1.97 28.51 -8.17
C GLU A 199 -2.01 30.01 -7.80
N PRO A 200 -2.11 30.34 -6.49
CA PRO A 200 -2.04 31.73 -6.04
C PRO A 200 -0.73 32.39 -6.43
N PRO A 201 -0.75 33.61 -7.02
CA PRO A 201 0.44 34.28 -7.53
C PRO A 201 1.53 34.47 -6.48
N GLU A 202 1.16 34.86 -5.25
CA GLU A 202 2.09 35.13 -4.15
C GLU A 202 2.91 33.89 -3.80
N MET A 203 2.27 32.72 -3.84
CA MET A 203 2.93 31.45 -3.54
C MET A 203 3.94 31.07 -4.61
N VAL A 204 3.56 31.21 -5.89
CA VAL A 204 4.44 30.96 -7.03
C VAL A 204 5.62 31.94 -6.99
N ILE A 205 5.36 33.22 -6.77
CA ILE A 205 6.40 34.25 -6.65
C ILE A 205 7.33 33.97 -5.48
N ASP A 206 6.83 33.47 -4.34
CA ASP A 206 7.69 33.08 -3.21
C ASP A 206 8.61 31.91 -3.54
N THR A 207 8.14 30.97 -4.36
CA THR A 207 8.99 29.90 -4.91
C THR A 207 10.08 30.51 -5.79
N LEU A 208 9.74 31.38 -6.76
CA LEU A 208 10.69 32.05 -7.64
C LEU A 208 11.71 32.90 -6.86
N ARG A 209 11.28 33.65 -5.83
CA ARG A 209 12.17 34.38 -4.90
C ARG A 209 13.16 33.46 -4.19
N SER A 210 12.79 32.20 -3.93
CA SER A 210 13.74 31.25 -3.36
C SER A 210 14.79 30.79 -4.38
N LEU A 211 14.42 30.73 -5.66
CA LEU A 211 15.32 30.33 -6.75
C LEU A 211 16.33 31.40 -7.15
N ILE A 212 15.98 32.68 -7.03
CA ILE A 212 16.96 33.78 -7.17
C ILE A 212 18.14 33.65 -6.20
N ARG A 213 17.91 33.07 -5.02
CA ARG A 213 18.92 32.94 -3.97
C ARG A 213 19.80 31.71 -4.09
N LEU A 214 19.68 30.95 -5.18
CA LEU A 214 20.52 29.76 -5.39
C LEU A 214 21.99 30.14 -5.54
N ASP A 215 22.82 29.51 -4.74
CA ASP A 215 24.30 29.60 -4.85
C ASP A 215 24.80 28.66 -5.94
N TYR A 216 24.62 29.09 -7.22
CA TYR A 216 25.04 28.30 -8.38
C TYR A 216 25.33 29.20 -9.58
N PRO A 217 26.45 29.01 -10.31
CA PRO A 217 26.88 29.99 -11.32
C PRO A 217 26.14 29.87 -12.67
N ARG A 218 25.60 28.72 -13.01
CA ARG A 218 25.09 28.43 -14.37
C ARG A 218 23.70 27.79 -14.32
N TYR A 219 22.65 28.60 -14.23
CA TYR A 219 21.27 28.10 -14.28
C TYR A 219 20.33 29.11 -14.94
N GLU A 220 19.18 28.60 -15.35
CA GLU A 220 18.02 29.37 -15.76
C GLU A 220 16.76 28.82 -15.05
N VAL A 221 15.71 29.61 -14.99
CA VAL A 221 14.41 29.24 -14.40
C VAL A 221 13.31 29.49 -15.41
N ILE A 222 12.54 28.47 -15.72
CA ILE A 222 11.42 28.54 -16.65
C ILE A 222 10.14 28.19 -15.92
N LEU A 223 9.29 29.18 -15.70
CA LEU A 223 7.96 28.95 -15.18
C LEU A 223 7.01 28.70 -16.35
N ILE A 224 6.27 27.61 -16.24
CA ILE A 224 5.24 27.22 -17.21
C ILE A 224 3.89 27.13 -16.52
N ASP A 225 2.96 27.97 -16.93
CA ASP A 225 1.58 27.91 -16.47
C ASP A 225 0.76 27.05 -17.43
N ASP A 226 0.16 25.99 -16.89
CA ASP A 226 -0.53 24.93 -17.62
C ASP A 226 -2.05 25.12 -17.54
N ASN A 227 -2.65 25.71 -18.58
CA ASN A 227 -4.11 25.81 -18.73
C ASN A 227 -4.81 26.48 -17.52
N THR A 228 -4.34 27.65 -17.09
CA THR A 228 -5.00 28.47 -16.07
C THR A 228 -5.91 29.48 -16.74
N ASP A 229 -7.23 29.31 -16.69
CA ASP A 229 -8.22 30.20 -17.29
C ASP A 229 -8.26 31.61 -16.67
N ASP A 230 -7.92 31.75 -15.39
CA ASP A 230 -8.02 33.00 -14.63
C ASP A 230 -6.71 33.80 -14.75
N GLU A 231 -6.75 34.86 -15.58
CA GLU A 231 -5.62 35.76 -15.79
C GLU A 231 -5.10 36.40 -14.49
N SER A 232 -5.94 36.59 -13.50
CA SER A 232 -5.54 37.16 -12.21
C SER A 232 -4.55 36.26 -11.46
N LEU A 233 -4.44 34.98 -11.80
CA LEU A 233 -3.51 34.04 -11.19
C LEU A 233 -2.14 34.00 -11.89
N TRP A 234 -2.08 34.11 -13.21
CA TRP A 234 -0.80 33.96 -13.94
C TRP A 234 -0.18 35.29 -14.40
N ARG A 235 -0.98 36.34 -14.73
CA ARG A 235 -0.46 37.65 -15.13
C ARG A 235 0.52 38.29 -14.12
N PRO A 236 0.25 38.27 -12.81
CA PRO A 236 1.21 38.80 -11.84
C PRO A 236 2.54 38.05 -11.83
N VAL A 237 2.51 36.73 -12.12
CA VAL A 237 3.71 35.87 -12.20
C VAL A 237 4.49 36.16 -13.47
N GLU A 238 3.82 36.29 -14.61
CA GLU A 238 4.40 36.74 -15.88
C GLU A 238 5.15 38.06 -15.70
N ALA A 239 4.46 39.08 -15.15
CA ALA A 239 5.06 40.39 -14.88
C ALA A 239 6.25 40.33 -13.91
N TRP A 240 6.24 39.38 -12.97
CA TRP A 240 7.38 39.15 -12.09
C TRP A 240 8.55 38.52 -12.85
N CYS A 241 8.35 37.51 -13.67
CA CYS A 241 9.40 36.89 -14.49
C CYS A 241 10.00 37.87 -15.49
N ALA A 242 9.17 38.70 -16.14
CA ALA A 242 9.64 39.73 -17.07
C ALA A 242 10.62 40.73 -16.41
N ARG A 243 10.38 41.11 -15.14
CA ARG A 243 11.29 41.99 -14.38
C ARG A 243 12.60 41.33 -13.96
N HIS A 244 12.71 40.01 -14.04
CA HIS A 244 13.90 39.25 -13.67
C HIS A 244 14.47 38.44 -14.88
N ALA A 245 14.13 38.87 -16.09
CA ALA A 245 14.59 38.19 -17.31
C ALA A 245 16.12 38.24 -17.47
N ASP A 246 16.75 39.31 -17.01
CA ASP A 246 18.19 39.50 -16.94
C ASP A 246 18.89 38.49 -16.03
N GLN A 247 18.15 37.94 -15.06
CA GLN A 247 18.62 36.89 -14.12
C GLN A 247 18.30 35.47 -14.61
N GLY A 248 17.88 35.32 -15.87
CA GLY A 248 17.59 34.02 -16.49
C GLY A 248 16.20 33.44 -16.18
N PHE A 249 15.24 34.29 -15.73
CA PHE A 249 13.85 33.86 -15.53
C PHE A 249 13.05 34.03 -16.81
N LYS A 250 12.34 32.95 -17.18
CA LYS A 250 11.44 32.90 -18.34
C LYS A 250 10.05 32.52 -17.90
N PHE A 251 9.04 32.95 -18.63
CA PHE A 251 7.63 32.60 -18.40
C PHE A 251 6.98 32.17 -19.71
N ALA A 252 6.11 31.15 -19.63
CA ALA A 252 5.19 30.82 -20.70
C ALA A 252 3.85 30.39 -20.08
N HIS A 253 2.77 30.79 -20.76
CA HIS A 253 1.41 30.35 -20.48
C HIS A 253 0.95 29.46 -21.64
N LEU A 254 0.35 28.32 -21.31
CA LEU A 254 -0.24 27.40 -22.28
C LEU A 254 -1.76 27.43 -22.12
N ASP A 255 -2.46 27.54 -23.25
CA ASP A 255 -3.91 27.52 -23.31
C ASP A 255 -4.35 26.28 -24.10
N ASP A 256 -5.35 25.54 -23.57
CA ASP A 256 -5.86 24.29 -24.12
C ASP A 256 -4.76 23.24 -24.47
N TRP A 257 -3.64 23.27 -23.77
CA TRP A 257 -2.50 22.38 -24.04
C TRP A 257 -2.75 20.96 -23.50
N PRO A 258 -2.51 19.92 -24.32
CA PRO A 258 -2.72 18.53 -23.91
C PRO A 258 -1.61 18.01 -23.00
N GLY A 259 -1.88 16.89 -22.28
CA GLY A 259 -0.87 16.14 -21.53
C GLY A 259 -0.64 16.59 -20.10
N TYR A 260 -1.39 17.60 -19.62
CA TYR A 260 -1.25 18.11 -18.25
C TYR A 260 0.20 18.50 -17.91
N LYS A 261 0.65 18.29 -16.67
CA LYS A 261 2.02 18.59 -16.24
C LYS A 261 3.09 18.00 -17.17
N SER A 262 2.90 16.77 -17.67
CA SER A 262 3.84 16.11 -18.60
C SER A 262 3.93 16.86 -19.93
N GLY A 263 2.78 17.26 -20.51
CA GLY A 263 2.71 18.02 -21.74
C GLY A 263 3.38 19.39 -21.60
N ALA A 264 3.11 20.11 -20.49
CA ALA A 264 3.75 21.38 -20.18
C ALA A 264 5.28 21.23 -20.02
N LEU A 265 5.75 20.21 -19.31
CA LEU A 265 7.19 19.92 -19.16
C LEU A 265 7.85 19.55 -20.49
N ASN A 266 7.17 18.81 -21.38
CA ASN A 266 7.66 18.50 -22.71
C ASN A 266 7.76 19.76 -23.59
N TYR A 267 6.79 20.67 -23.46
CA TYR A 267 6.86 21.96 -24.14
C TYR A 267 8.08 22.76 -23.70
N VAL A 268 8.29 22.91 -22.40
CA VAL A 268 9.47 23.61 -21.84
C VAL A 268 10.76 22.97 -22.30
N LEU A 269 10.86 21.64 -22.22
CA LEU A 269 12.07 20.90 -22.64
C LEU A 269 12.47 21.18 -24.09
N ARG A 270 11.47 21.21 -24.99
CA ARG A 270 11.72 21.32 -26.45
C ARG A 270 11.80 22.76 -26.97
N GLN A 271 11.07 23.69 -26.35
CA GLN A 271 10.90 25.05 -26.89
C GLN A 271 11.65 26.14 -26.10
N LEU A 272 11.82 25.98 -24.80
CA LEU A 272 12.29 27.07 -23.94
C LEU A 272 13.62 26.80 -23.25
N THR A 273 13.97 25.53 -23.07
CA THR A 273 15.21 25.11 -22.41
C THR A 273 16.42 25.52 -23.22
N ALA A 274 17.38 26.17 -22.60
CA ALA A 274 18.62 26.58 -23.26
C ALA A 274 19.34 25.38 -23.90
N ALA A 275 19.85 25.58 -25.13
CA ALA A 275 20.49 24.50 -25.90
C ALA A 275 21.70 23.88 -25.19
N ASP A 276 22.41 24.68 -24.38
CA ASP A 276 23.58 24.30 -23.60
C ASP A 276 23.26 23.83 -22.15
N ALA A 277 21.98 23.58 -21.83
CA ALA A 277 21.61 23.01 -20.54
C ALA A 277 21.93 21.51 -20.50
N ASP A 278 22.73 21.09 -19.51
CA ASP A 278 23.17 19.71 -19.31
C ASP A 278 22.21 18.92 -18.41
N VAL A 279 21.54 19.63 -17.50
CA VAL A 279 20.71 19.05 -16.44
C VAL A 279 19.39 19.79 -16.36
N ILE A 280 18.30 19.06 -16.23
CA ILE A 280 16.94 19.57 -16.03
C ILE A 280 16.55 19.37 -14.57
N GLY A 281 16.13 20.43 -13.89
CA GLY A 281 15.60 20.36 -12.53
C GLY A 281 14.10 20.62 -12.50
N ILE A 282 13.37 19.85 -11.70
CA ILE A 282 11.91 20.03 -11.55
C ILE A 282 11.60 20.51 -10.14
N ILE A 283 10.80 21.58 -10.05
CA ILE A 283 10.40 22.20 -8.78
C ILE A 283 8.91 22.53 -8.86
N ASP A 284 8.11 21.97 -7.96
CA ASP A 284 6.70 22.35 -7.85
C ASP A 284 6.56 23.80 -7.39
N SER A 285 5.53 24.48 -7.86
CA SER A 285 5.28 25.93 -7.70
C SER A 285 5.05 26.39 -6.25
N ASP A 286 5.00 25.50 -5.28
CA ASP A 286 4.80 25.78 -3.86
C ASP A 286 6.04 25.52 -2.98
N TYR A 287 7.19 25.22 -3.59
CA TYR A 287 8.42 24.87 -2.87
C TYR A 287 9.28 26.11 -2.56
N GLN A 288 9.81 26.16 -1.35
CA GLN A 288 10.89 27.06 -0.97
C GLN A 288 12.21 26.29 -0.95
N VAL A 289 13.13 26.66 -1.84
CA VAL A 289 14.39 25.98 -2.09
C VAL A 289 15.52 26.66 -1.32
N GLN A 290 16.42 25.85 -0.74
CA GLN A 290 17.61 26.33 -0.06
C GLN A 290 18.72 26.70 -1.04
N PRO A 291 19.52 27.75 -0.81
CA PRO A 291 20.56 28.22 -1.73
C PRO A 291 21.56 27.15 -2.17
N GLY A 292 21.96 26.25 -1.29
CA GLY A 292 22.98 25.24 -1.57
C GLY A 292 22.51 24.00 -2.34
N TRP A 293 21.25 23.93 -2.80
CA TRP A 293 20.70 22.72 -3.43
C TRP A 293 21.47 22.28 -4.66
N LEU A 294 21.62 23.16 -5.65
CA LEU A 294 22.31 22.84 -6.91
C LEU A 294 23.78 22.53 -6.68
N ARG A 295 24.47 23.37 -5.89
CA ARG A 295 25.87 23.19 -5.54
C ARG A 295 26.15 21.84 -4.87
N ARG A 296 25.15 21.32 -4.16
CA ARG A 296 25.22 20.01 -3.50
C ARG A 296 24.93 18.83 -4.42
N CYS A 297 23.98 18.98 -5.34
CA CYS A 297 23.43 17.85 -6.11
C CYS A 297 24.02 17.76 -7.53
N ALA A 298 24.26 18.87 -8.20
CA ALA A 298 24.73 18.90 -9.58
C ALA A 298 26.11 18.22 -9.80
N PRO A 299 27.06 18.27 -8.85
CA PRO A 299 28.33 17.54 -8.98
C PRO A 299 28.19 16.03 -9.13
N ALA A 300 27.05 15.43 -8.75
CA ALA A 300 26.82 14.00 -8.96
C ALA A 300 26.82 13.61 -10.45
N PHE A 301 26.50 14.53 -11.35
CA PHE A 301 26.53 14.32 -12.79
C PHE A 301 27.95 14.28 -13.41
N ALA A 302 29.00 14.48 -12.62
CA ALA A 302 30.36 14.12 -13.03
C ALA A 302 30.50 12.61 -13.31
N ASP A 303 29.72 11.78 -12.65
CA ASP A 303 29.54 10.37 -13.04
C ASP A 303 28.66 10.32 -14.31
N PRO A 304 29.18 9.85 -15.46
CA PRO A 304 28.46 9.84 -16.73
C PRO A 304 27.22 8.93 -16.72
N TRP A 305 27.14 7.98 -15.80
CA TRP A 305 26.03 7.02 -15.72
C TRP A 305 24.88 7.47 -14.82
N ILE A 306 25.02 8.57 -14.09
CA ILE A 306 23.92 9.14 -13.30
C ILE A 306 22.91 9.81 -14.23
N GLY A 307 21.74 9.20 -14.36
CA GLY A 307 20.60 9.72 -15.12
C GLY A 307 19.76 10.72 -14.33
N PHE A 308 19.62 10.52 -13.01
CA PHE A 308 18.89 11.45 -12.15
C PHE A 308 19.37 11.46 -10.71
N VAL A 309 19.12 12.59 -10.04
CA VAL A 309 19.40 12.80 -8.62
C VAL A 309 18.10 13.26 -7.95
N GLN A 310 17.70 12.61 -6.86
CA GLN A 310 16.52 12.97 -6.07
C GLN A 310 16.90 13.36 -4.66
N THR A 311 16.37 14.47 -4.16
CA THR A 311 16.41 14.85 -2.73
C THR A 311 15.06 14.67 -2.07
N PRO A 312 14.98 14.53 -0.73
CA PRO A 312 13.71 14.38 -0.04
C PRO A 312 12.77 15.56 -0.28
N GLN A 313 11.50 15.28 -0.53
CA GLN A 313 10.43 16.25 -0.38
C GLN A 313 10.18 16.45 1.11
N ASP A 314 10.21 17.70 1.56
CA ASP A 314 9.89 18.10 2.93
C ASP A 314 8.81 19.18 2.90
N TYR A 315 8.24 19.52 4.05
CA TYR A 315 7.06 20.35 4.11
C TYR A 315 7.20 21.43 5.19
N ARG A 316 6.45 22.52 5.03
CA ARG A 316 6.40 23.67 5.95
C ARG A 316 5.00 23.87 6.53
N GLY A 317 4.88 24.62 7.64
CA GLY A 317 3.60 25.01 8.23
C GLY A 317 2.81 23.87 8.90
N TRP A 318 3.48 22.78 9.32
CA TRP A 318 2.81 21.59 9.87
C TRP A 318 2.93 21.45 11.40
N GLN A 319 3.84 22.16 12.04
CA GLN A 319 4.27 21.91 13.43
C GLN A 319 3.16 22.19 14.45
N ASP A 320 2.37 23.23 14.24
CA ASP A 320 1.44 23.76 15.24
C ASP A 320 0.13 22.97 15.33
N ALA A 321 -0.28 22.31 14.25
CA ALA A 321 -1.52 21.55 14.21
C ALA A 321 -1.28 20.04 14.31
N ARG A 322 -1.97 19.38 15.23
CA ARG A 322 -1.84 17.94 15.49
C ARG A 322 -2.12 17.11 14.24
N TYR A 323 -3.11 17.50 13.42
CA TYR A 323 -3.43 16.78 12.17
C TYR A 323 -2.26 16.86 11.19
N TYR A 324 -1.74 18.05 10.90
CA TYR A 324 -0.63 18.20 9.94
C TYR A 324 0.67 17.59 10.43
N ARG A 325 0.93 17.58 11.72
CA ARG A 325 2.09 16.88 12.30
C ARG A 325 2.03 15.38 12.04
N ARG A 326 0.87 14.75 12.19
CA ARG A 326 0.66 13.32 11.89
C ARG A 326 0.74 13.05 10.39
N LEU A 327 0.16 13.93 9.57
CA LEU A 327 0.23 13.88 8.13
C LEU A 327 1.70 13.98 7.65
N TYR A 328 2.47 14.91 8.19
CA TYR A 328 3.90 15.07 7.91
C TYR A 328 4.68 13.77 8.13
N TYR A 329 4.52 13.11 9.25
CA TYR A 329 5.24 11.85 9.52
C TYR A 329 4.78 10.70 8.62
N SER A 330 3.54 10.72 8.14
CA SER A 330 3.05 9.75 7.16
C SER A 330 3.69 9.93 5.78
N TYR A 331 4.05 11.16 5.39
CA TYR A 331 4.78 11.48 4.17
C TYR A 331 6.28 11.22 4.30
N LYS A 332 6.86 11.65 5.41
CA LYS A 332 8.30 11.51 5.67
C LYS A 332 8.80 10.07 5.58
N TYR A 333 7.93 9.10 5.81
CA TYR A 333 8.25 7.68 5.67
C TYR A 333 8.90 7.35 4.32
N PHE A 334 8.33 7.82 3.22
CA PHE A 334 8.82 7.49 1.88
C PHE A 334 10.28 7.94 1.68
N PHE A 335 10.59 9.19 2.02
CA PHE A 335 11.93 9.73 1.82
C PHE A 335 12.93 9.35 2.90
N ALA A 336 12.48 9.07 4.12
CA ALA A 336 13.39 8.71 5.21
C ALA A 336 13.66 7.19 5.34
N VAL A 337 12.79 6.35 4.74
CA VAL A 337 12.86 4.89 4.84
C VAL A 337 12.91 4.22 3.47
N SER A 338 11.88 4.43 2.64
CA SER A 338 11.78 3.75 1.34
C SER A 338 12.87 4.16 0.37
N GLN A 339 13.08 5.44 0.15
CA GLN A 339 14.05 5.94 -0.81
C GLN A 339 15.50 5.57 -0.47
N PRO A 340 15.99 5.68 0.77
CA PRO A 340 17.31 5.18 1.14
C PRO A 340 17.49 3.68 0.90
N SER A 341 16.50 2.85 1.26
CA SER A 341 16.54 1.41 0.98
C SER A 341 16.59 1.13 -0.52
N ARG A 342 15.73 1.76 -1.31
CA ARG A 342 15.72 1.63 -2.77
C ARG A 342 17.02 2.09 -3.40
N ASN A 343 17.56 3.23 -2.96
CA ASN A 343 18.85 3.76 -3.44
C ASN A 343 20.01 2.79 -3.22
N GLU A 344 20.00 2.05 -2.10
CA GLU A 344 21.04 1.05 -1.83
C GLU A 344 21.07 -0.09 -2.86
N HIS A 345 19.91 -0.36 -3.47
CA HIS A 345 19.72 -1.34 -4.55
C HIS A 345 19.65 -0.71 -5.95
N ASP A 346 20.06 0.54 -6.09
CA ASP A 346 20.00 1.33 -7.33
C ASP A 346 18.58 1.46 -7.90
N GLY A 347 17.58 1.39 -7.05
CA GLY A 347 16.15 1.45 -7.39
C GLY A 347 15.46 2.70 -6.87
N ALA A 348 16.20 3.80 -6.68
CA ALA A 348 15.62 5.08 -6.32
C ALA A 348 14.55 5.52 -7.34
N ILE A 349 13.53 6.25 -6.86
CA ILE A 349 12.45 6.78 -7.70
C ILE A 349 12.63 8.30 -7.80
N PHE A 350 12.53 8.84 -9.01
CA PHE A 350 12.33 10.27 -9.22
C PHE A 350 10.91 10.62 -8.78
N ALA A 351 10.75 11.62 -7.94
CA ALA A 351 9.49 11.89 -7.24
C ALA A 351 8.83 13.22 -7.66
N GLY A 352 9.12 13.71 -8.87
CA GLY A 352 8.39 14.80 -9.53
C GLY A 352 8.74 16.22 -9.08
N THR A 353 9.48 16.40 -7.98
CA THR A 353 9.98 17.71 -7.52
C THR A 353 11.25 17.55 -6.70
N MET A 354 12.05 18.62 -6.57
CA MET A 354 13.34 18.62 -5.87
C MET A 354 14.29 17.55 -6.41
N GLY A 355 14.24 17.29 -7.72
CA GLY A 355 15.06 16.34 -8.43
C GLY A 355 15.69 16.94 -9.69
N LEU A 356 16.82 16.39 -10.08
CA LEU A 356 17.63 16.76 -11.24
C LEU A 356 17.73 15.57 -12.19
N ILE A 357 17.67 15.80 -13.50
CA ILE A 357 17.71 14.75 -14.53
C ILE A 357 18.77 15.17 -15.55
N ARG A 358 19.62 14.24 -15.98
CA ARG A 358 20.54 14.45 -17.09
C ARG A 358 19.75 14.66 -18.38
N ARG A 359 19.97 15.76 -19.08
CA ARG A 359 19.21 16.13 -20.28
C ARG A 359 19.31 15.07 -21.37
N VAL A 360 20.52 14.61 -21.71
CA VAL A 360 20.73 13.57 -22.73
C VAL A 360 19.92 12.31 -22.43
N ALA A 361 19.88 11.88 -21.15
CA ALA A 361 19.09 10.72 -20.74
C ALA A 361 17.57 10.93 -20.90
N LEU A 362 17.09 12.15 -20.66
CA LEU A 362 15.70 12.53 -20.85
C LEU A 362 15.33 12.60 -22.35
N ASP A 363 16.21 13.20 -23.17
CA ASP A 363 16.02 13.33 -24.61
C ASP A 363 16.04 11.95 -25.32
N GLU A 364 16.95 11.02 -24.92
CA GLU A 364 16.97 9.63 -25.41
C GLU A 364 15.64 8.89 -25.19
N LEU A 365 14.92 9.22 -24.12
CA LEU A 365 13.63 8.63 -23.84
C LEU A 365 12.45 9.37 -24.49
N GLY A 366 12.70 10.46 -25.20
CA GLY A 366 11.68 11.28 -25.84
C GLY A 366 10.94 12.23 -24.90
N GLY A 367 11.46 12.44 -23.68
CA GLY A 367 10.85 13.29 -22.65
C GLY A 367 9.91 12.54 -21.70
N TRP A 368 8.91 13.26 -21.20
CA TRP A 368 7.91 12.78 -20.24
C TRP A 368 6.76 12.06 -20.96
N ASP A 369 6.31 10.93 -20.42
CA ASP A 369 5.12 10.25 -20.92
C ASP A 369 3.83 10.94 -20.45
N GLU A 370 2.93 11.24 -21.41
CA GLU A 370 1.70 12.00 -21.15
C GLU A 370 0.48 11.09 -20.85
N TRP A 371 0.63 9.77 -20.99
CA TRP A 371 -0.44 8.80 -20.74
C TRP A 371 -0.53 8.33 -19.29
N VAL A 372 0.53 8.53 -18.50
CA VAL A 372 0.63 8.07 -17.11
C VAL A 372 0.39 9.23 -16.14
N ILE A 373 -0.30 8.95 -15.03
CA ILE A 373 -0.63 9.98 -14.04
C ILE A 373 0.50 10.25 -13.02
N THR A 374 1.53 9.39 -12.99
CA THR A 374 2.74 9.50 -12.17
C THR A 374 3.94 9.42 -13.11
N GLU A 375 4.08 10.44 -13.93
CA GLU A 375 5.09 10.59 -14.96
C GLU A 375 6.51 10.50 -14.42
N ASP A 376 6.70 10.94 -13.19
CA ASP A 376 7.95 10.95 -12.45
C ASP A 376 8.46 9.53 -12.13
N ALA A 377 7.62 8.72 -11.52
CA ALA A 377 7.98 7.34 -11.17
C ALA A 377 8.13 6.46 -12.44
N GLU A 378 7.35 6.75 -13.48
CA GLU A 378 7.43 6.06 -14.77
C GLU A 378 8.73 6.42 -15.49
N LEU A 379 9.07 7.70 -15.56
CA LEU A 379 10.32 8.18 -16.17
C LEU A 379 11.53 7.52 -15.49
N SER A 380 11.56 7.49 -14.16
CA SER A 380 12.67 6.85 -13.45
C SER A 380 12.82 5.37 -13.78
N LEU A 381 11.71 4.64 -13.99
CA LEU A 381 11.77 3.25 -14.45
C LEU A 381 12.32 3.15 -15.88
N ARG A 382 11.93 4.05 -16.80
CA ARG A 382 12.48 4.08 -18.17
C ARG A 382 13.97 4.36 -18.18
N LEU A 383 14.43 5.32 -17.39
CA LEU A 383 15.86 5.62 -17.22
C LEU A 383 16.64 4.39 -16.74
N LEU A 384 16.18 3.73 -15.67
CA LEU A 384 16.83 2.51 -15.17
C LEU A 384 16.81 1.37 -16.19
N ARG A 385 15.75 1.22 -16.99
CA ARG A 385 15.65 0.23 -18.07
C ARG A 385 16.65 0.49 -19.21
N ALA A 386 16.94 1.75 -19.48
CA ALA A 386 17.93 2.18 -20.46
C ALA A 386 19.38 2.01 -19.96
N GLY A 387 19.58 1.73 -18.67
CA GLY A 387 20.90 1.52 -18.07
C GLY A 387 21.43 2.71 -17.29
N TRP A 388 20.66 3.80 -17.20
CA TRP A 388 21.00 4.94 -16.35
C TRP A 388 20.82 4.59 -14.87
N HIS A 389 21.57 5.25 -13.99
CA HIS A 389 21.48 5.08 -12.54
C HIS A 389 20.74 6.23 -11.89
N GLY A 390 19.96 5.92 -10.86
CA GLY A 390 19.35 6.91 -9.97
C GLY A 390 20.16 7.11 -8.71
N LEU A 391 20.18 8.32 -8.16
CA LEU A 391 20.86 8.64 -6.92
C LEU A 391 19.93 9.38 -5.98
N HIS A 392 19.80 8.90 -4.74
CA HIS A 392 19.10 9.62 -3.67
C HIS A 392 20.10 10.28 -2.73
N VAL A 393 19.98 11.60 -2.58
CA VAL A 393 20.75 12.40 -1.62
C VAL A 393 19.89 12.61 -0.39
N ASP A 394 20.23 11.97 0.73
CA ASP A 394 19.46 11.98 1.98
C ASP A 394 19.68 13.30 2.76
N GLU A 395 19.36 14.42 2.11
CA GLU A 395 19.45 15.77 2.64
C GLU A 395 18.33 16.64 2.09
N VAL A 396 17.64 17.40 2.96
CA VAL A 396 16.50 18.25 2.61
C VAL A 396 16.97 19.61 2.12
N PHE A 397 16.58 19.98 0.89
CA PHE A 397 16.88 21.28 0.29
C PHE A 397 15.64 22.11 -0.09
N GLY A 398 14.46 21.54 -0.01
CA GLY A 398 13.23 22.26 -0.33
C GLY A 398 12.06 21.81 0.54
N ARG A 399 11.13 22.77 0.77
CA ARG A 399 9.93 22.53 1.56
C ARG A 399 8.71 23.10 0.87
N GLY A 400 7.80 22.21 0.49
CA GLY A 400 6.51 22.51 -0.12
C GLY A 400 5.37 22.58 0.91
N ILE A 401 4.14 22.48 0.42
CA ILE A 401 2.92 22.51 1.23
C ILE A 401 2.21 21.15 1.10
N MET A 402 1.84 20.57 2.24
CA MET A 402 1.01 19.35 2.24
C MET A 402 -0.43 19.68 1.85
N PRO A 403 -1.23 18.67 1.39
CA PRO A 403 -2.66 18.84 1.22
C PRO A 403 -3.31 19.40 2.48
N LEU A 404 -4.05 20.49 2.32
CA LEU A 404 -4.64 21.23 3.45
C LEU A 404 -5.98 20.63 3.88
N THR A 405 -6.58 19.77 3.04
CA THR A 405 -7.83 19.07 3.34
C THR A 405 -7.61 17.56 3.32
N PHE A 406 -8.45 16.82 4.04
CA PHE A 406 -8.39 15.35 4.03
C PHE A 406 -8.85 14.80 2.67
N GLU A 407 -9.75 15.48 2.01
CA GLU A 407 -10.27 15.15 0.70
C GLU A 407 -9.17 15.28 -0.38
N ALA A 408 -8.36 16.35 -0.34
CA ALA A 408 -7.19 16.51 -1.22
C ALA A 408 -6.14 15.40 -0.98
N LEU A 409 -5.93 15.01 0.28
CA LEU A 409 -5.09 13.85 0.62
C LEU A 409 -5.63 12.56 -0.03
N LYS A 410 -6.95 12.28 0.06
CA LYS A 410 -7.57 11.11 -0.58
C LYS A 410 -7.36 11.14 -2.10
N GLY A 411 -7.54 12.28 -2.74
CA GLY A 411 -7.29 12.47 -4.17
C GLY A 411 -5.83 12.19 -4.56
N GLN A 412 -4.89 12.68 -3.77
CA GLN A 412 -3.46 12.45 -4.00
C GLN A 412 -3.08 10.95 -3.82
N ARG A 413 -3.58 10.29 -2.77
CA ARG A 413 -3.37 8.86 -2.55
C ARG A 413 -3.97 8.00 -3.66
N TYR A 414 -5.14 8.39 -4.18
CA TYR A 414 -5.74 7.76 -5.34
C TYR A 414 -4.81 7.83 -6.56
N ARG A 415 -4.30 9.03 -6.88
CA ARG A 415 -3.39 9.22 -8.04
C ARG A 415 -2.13 8.39 -7.90
N TRP A 416 -1.49 8.37 -6.74
CA TRP A 416 -0.26 7.60 -6.53
C TRP A 416 -0.48 6.10 -6.66
N CYS A 417 -1.56 5.58 -6.08
CA CYS A 417 -1.91 4.17 -6.21
C CYS A 417 -2.24 3.81 -7.66
N PHE A 418 -3.13 4.57 -8.30
CA PHE A 418 -3.53 4.35 -9.68
C PHE A 418 -2.31 4.36 -10.62
N GLY A 419 -1.46 5.37 -10.50
CA GLY A 419 -0.23 5.49 -11.30
C GLY A 419 0.74 4.33 -11.07
N GLY A 420 0.96 3.94 -9.81
CA GLY A 420 1.80 2.79 -9.48
C GLY A 420 1.29 1.48 -10.11
N ILE A 421 -0.04 1.25 -10.10
CA ILE A 421 -0.66 0.10 -10.76
C ILE A 421 -0.59 0.22 -12.28
N GLN A 422 -0.78 1.43 -12.83
CA GLN A 422 -0.66 1.70 -14.26
C GLN A 422 0.76 1.37 -14.76
N ILE A 423 1.80 1.81 -14.05
CA ILE A 423 3.20 1.48 -14.32
C ILE A 423 3.42 -0.04 -14.29
N LEU A 424 2.94 -0.71 -13.25
CA LEU A 424 3.04 -2.18 -13.14
C LEU A 424 2.38 -2.86 -14.34
N ARG A 425 1.17 -2.46 -14.69
CA ARG A 425 0.40 -3.05 -15.81
C ARG A 425 1.12 -2.92 -17.16
N VAL A 426 1.76 -1.78 -17.41
CA VAL A 426 2.46 -1.55 -18.67
C VAL A 426 3.84 -2.21 -18.69
N HIS A 427 4.57 -2.13 -17.58
CA HIS A 427 5.97 -2.56 -17.52
C HIS A 427 6.21 -3.94 -16.88
N TRP A 428 5.16 -4.70 -16.49
CA TRP A 428 5.32 -5.98 -15.77
C TRP A 428 6.23 -6.99 -16.48
N ARG A 429 6.20 -7.03 -17.84
CA ARG A 429 7.06 -7.91 -18.64
C ARG A 429 8.54 -7.56 -18.51
N SER A 430 8.88 -6.30 -18.25
CA SER A 430 10.24 -5.86 -17.99
C SER A 430 10.72 -6.18 -16.57
N LEU A 431 9.77 -6.26 -15.63
CA LEU A 431 10.05 -6.48 -14.21
C LEU A 431 10.15 -7.98 -13.85
N LEU A 432 9.34 -8.83 -14.48
CA LEU A 432 9.35 -10.27 -14.22
C LEU A 432 10.34 -11.02 -15.13
N PRO A 433 10.88 -12.17 -14.71
CA PRO A 433 11.78 -12.98 -15.53
C PRO A 433 11.15 -13.36 -16.87
N GLY A 434 11.88 -13.20 -17.98
CA GLY A 434 11.40 -13.52 -19.33
C GLY A 434 12.23 -12.87 -20.44
N ARG A 435 11.76 -12.94 -21.69
CA ARG A 435 12.45 -12.35 -22.85
C ARG A 435 12.57 -10.83 -22.73
N ALA A 436 11.48 -10.13 -22.41
CA ALA A 436 11.47 -8.67 -22.23
C ALA A 436 12.36 -8.19 -21.07
N SER A 437 12.53 -9.01 -20.05
CA SER A 437 13.44 -8.76 -18.94
C SER A 437 14.92 -8.84 -19.36
N ARG A 438 15.26 -9.72 -20.32
CA ARG A 438 16.62 -9.85 -20.84
C ARG A 438 16.99 -8.74 -21.85
N ALA A 439 16.00 -8.06 -22.41
CA ALA A 439 16.18 -6.99 -23.37
C ALA A 439 16.32 -5.59 -22.72
N ASN A 440 16.49 -5.52 -21.39
CA ASN A 440 16.67 -4.26 -20.66
C ASN A 440 17.78 -4.40 -19.61
N HIS A 441 18.28 -3.27 -19.10
CA HIS A 441 19.42 -3.22 -18.18
C HIS A 441 19.05 -3.31 -16.69
N LEU A 442 17.78 -3.54 -16.34
CA LEU A 442 17.37 -3.60 -14.94
C LEU A 442 18.06 -4.71 -14.16
N THR A 443 18.66 -4.36 -13.05
CA THR A 443 19.20 -5.30 -12.06
C THR A 443 18.08 -5.99 -11.28
N THR A 444 18.39 -7.09 -10.60
CA THR A 444 17.42 -7.76 -9.70
C THR A 444 16.95 -6.85 -8.58
N GLY A 445 17.84 -6.00 -8.04
CA GLY A 445 17.47 -5.03 -6.99
C GLY A 445 16.50 -3.97 -7.48
N GLN A 446 16.71 -3.41 -8.68
CA GLN A 446 15.80 -2.46 -9.32
C GLN A 446 14.43 -3.09 -9.59
N ARG A 447 14.39 -4.32 -10.15
CA ARG A 447 13.13 -5.06 -10.38
C ARG A 447 12.37 -5.28 -9.10
N TRP A 448 13.07 -5.72 -8.05
CA TRP A 448 12.46 -5.92 -6.72
C TRP A 448 11.90 -4.62 -6.16
N ALA A 449 12.64 -3.52 -6.22
CA ALA A 449 12.21 -2.22 -5.72
C ALA A 449 10.92 -1.72 -6.40
N TYR A 450 10.82 -1.83 -7.73
CA TYR A 450 9.62 -1.42 -8.47
C TYR A 450 8.45 -2.37 -8.28
N LEU A 451 8.70 -3.69 -8.36
CA LEU A 451 7.66 -4.69 -8.19
C LEU A 451 7.06 -4.64 -6.78
N SER A 452 7.90 -4.65 -5.75
CA SER A 452 7.44 -4.56 -4.36
C SER A 452 6.70 -3.25 -4.09
N GLY A 453 7.21 -2.12 -4.59
CA GLY A 453 6.57 -0.81 -4.43
C GLY A 453 5.20 -0.70 -5.10
N ALA A 454 5.03 -1.30 -6.28
CA ALA A 454 3.73 -1.32 -6.95
C ALA A 454 2.75 -2.32 -6.29
N LEU A 455 3.24 -3.50 -5.89
CA LEU A 455 2.42 -4.51 -5.23
C LEU A 455 1.93 -4.07 -3.84
N GLN A 456 2.69 -3.25 -3.13
CA GLN A 456 2.29 -2.72 -1.82
C GLN A 456 0.94 -1.99 -1.85
N TRP A 457 0.56 -1.35 -2.96
CA TRP A 457 -0.74 -0.71 -3.12
C TRP A 457 -1.93 -1.67 -3.03
N TYR A 458 -1.74 -2.98 -3.25
CA TYR A 458 -2.77 -3.99 -3.05
C TYR A 458 -3.01 -4.35 -1.58
N GLY A 459 -2.16 -3.91 -0.67
CA GLY A 459 -2.35 -4.15 0.77
C GLY A 459 -3.68 -3.65 1.31
N ASP A 460 -4.13 -2.49 0.85
CA ASP A 460 -5.42 -1.91 1.25
C ASP A 460 -6.61 -2.68 0.65
N LEU A 461 -6.50 -3.15 -0.60
CA LEU A 461 -7.50 -4.03 -1.21
C LEU A 461 -7.61 -5.36 -0.46
N LEU A 462 -6.48 -5.98 -0.12
CA LEU A 462 -6.46 -7.22 0.67
C LEU A 462 -7.07 -7.02 2.05
N SER A 463 -6.76 -5.91 2.70
CA SER A 463 -7.36 -5.54 3.99
C SER A 463 -8.88 -5.40 3.89
N LEU A 464 -9.38 -4.78 2.82
CA LEU A 464 -10.82 -4.66 2.56
C LEU A 464 -11.46 -6.03 2.29
N LEU A 465 -10.84 -6.87 1.46
CA LEU A 465 -11.35 -8.23 1.20
C LEU A 465 -11.36 -9.07 2.48
N PHE A 466 -10.31 -9.01 3.29
CA PHE A 466 -10.27 -9.69 4.57
C PHE A 466 -11.34 -9.17 5.53
N PHE A 467 -11.58 -7.86 5.57
CA PHE A 467 -12.68 -7.26 6.33
C PHE A 467 -14.04 -7.80 5.88
N ILE A 468 -14.28 -7.97 4.58
CA ILE A 468 -15.52 -8.57 4.04
C ILE A 468 -15.68 -10.02 4.52
N PHE A 469 -14.59 -10.82 4.49
CA PHE A 469 -14.63 -12.18 5.03
C PHE A 469 -14.97 -12.21 6.52
N LEU A 470 -14.42 -11.28 7.31
CA LEU A 470 -14.74 -11.16 8.73
C LEU A 470 -16.20 -10.74 8.98
N LEU A 471 -16.72 -9.80 8.17
CA LEU A 471 -18.14 -9.41 8.22
C LEU A 471 -19.07 -10.57 7.87
N ALA A 472 -18.73 -11.36 6.84
CA ALA A 472 -19.49 -12.56 6.49
C ALA A 472 -19.47 -13.60 7.61
N GLY A 473 -18.32 -13.80 8.25
CA GLY A 473 -18.19 -14.65 9.43
C GLY A 473 -19.07 -14.19 10.61
N ALA A 474 -19.08 -12.89 10.88
CA ALA A 474 -19.91 -12.31 11.95
C ALA A 474 -21.40 -12.40 11.63
N ALA A 475 -21.81 -12.16 10.38
CA ALA A 475 -23.19 -12.29 9.94
C ALA A 475 -23.68 -13.74 10.06
N ASN A 476 -22.88 -14.71 9.62
CA ASN A 476 -23.19 -16.13 9.77
C ASN A 476 -23.34 -16.53 11.25
N LEU A 477 -22.45 -16.05 12.10
CA LEU A 477 -22.50 -16.30 13.53
C LEU A 477 -23.77 -15.70 14.16
N ALA A 478 -24.14 -14.48 13.75
CA ALA A 478 -25.34 -13.79 14.23
C ALA A 478 -26.64 -14.52 13.85
N THR A 479 -26.67 -15.24 12.72
CA THR A 479 -27.79 -16.06 12.24
C THR A 479 -27.82 -17.49 12.79
N GLY A 480 -26.92 -17.84 13.71
CA GLY A 480 -26.78 -19.18 14.28
C GLY A 480 -26.10 -20.20 13.38
N GLY A 481 -25.43 -19.74 12.32
CA GLY A 481 -24.65 -20.60 11.43
C GLY A 481 -23.36 -21.14 12.08
N GLY A 482 -22.87 -22.24 11.53
CA GLY A 482 -21.62 -22.89 11.97
C GLY A 482 -20.35 -22.22 11.43
N GLN A 483 -19.26 -22.98 11.40
CA GLN A 483 -17.97 -22.50 10.88
C GLN A 483 -18.01 -22.47 9.34
N LEU A 484 -17.69 -21.29 8.75
CA LEU A 484 -17.88 -21.06 7.32
C LEU A 484 -16.81 -21.66 6.43
N PHE A 485 -15.53 -21.39 6.72
CA PHE A 485 -14.46 -21.65 5.74
C PHE A 485 -13.50 -22.74 6.18
N ARG A 486 -13.27 -22.85 7.47
CA ARG A 486 -12.45 -23.90 8.10
C ARG A 486 -12.78 -24.03 9.58
N LYS A 487 -12.55 -25.22 10.15
CA LYS A 487 -12.67 -25.39 11.60
C LYS A 487 -11.61 -24.55 12.30
N LEU A 488 -12.00 -23.81 13.32
CA LEU A 488 -11.08 -22.99 14.09
C LEU A 488 -10.36 -23.86 15.12
N THR A 489 -9.03 -23.84 15.12
CA THR A 489 -8.18 -24.45 16.14
C THR A 489 -7.53 -23.37 16.99
N VAL A 490 -7.07 -23.73 18.18
CA VAL A 490 -6.32 -22.81 19.05
C VAL A 490 -5.10 -22.21 18.33
N PHE A 491 -4.48 -22.96 17.44
CA PHE A 491 -3.32 -22.54 16.65
C PHE A 491 -3.68 -21.47 15.58
N LEU A 492 -4.75 -21.68 14.82
CA LEU A 492 -5.24 -20.68 13.86
C LEU A 492 -5.74 -19.43 14.56
N VAL A 493 -6.47 -19.64 15.65
CA VAL A 493 -7.05 -18.60 16.49
C VAL A 493 -5.98 -17.71 17.12
N SER A 494 -4.82 -18.26 17.51
CA SER A 494 -3.70 -17.48 18.05
C SER A 494 -2.76 -16.91 16.99
N ALA A 495 -2.53 -17.63 15.89
CA ALA A 495 -1.55 -17.22 14.88
C ALA A 495 -1.97 -15.94 14.15
N VAL A 496 -3.22 -15.81 13.71
CA VAL A 496 -3.69 -14.66 12.94
C VAL A 496 -3.60 -13.35 13.75
N PRO A 497 -4.12 -13.26 14.98
CA PRO A 497 -3.96 -12.06 15.80
C PRO A 497 -2.50 -11.71 16.09
N VAL A 498 -1.65 -12.71 16.36
CA VAL A 498 -0.21 -12.47 16.56
C VAL A 498 0.43 -11.86 15.32
N MET A 499 0.15 -12.39 14.12
CA MET A 499 0.68 -11.84 12.88
C MET A 499 0.17 -10.43 12.61
N VAL A 500 -1.12 -10.15 12.83
CA VAL A 500 -1.70 -8.81 12.70
C VAL A 500 -1.06 -7.83 13.69
N LEU A 501 -0.95 -8.23 14.96
CA LEU A 501 -0.32 -7.40 16.01
C LEU A 501 1.15 -7.12 15.70
N LEU A 502 1.89 -8.11 15.24
CA LEU A 502 3.29 -7.92 14.83
C LEU A 502 3.41 -6.95 13.66
N GLY A 503 2.53 -7.04 12.66
CA GLY A 503 2.46 -6.10 11.54
C GLY A 503 2.22 -4.68 12.02
N LEU A 504 1.24 -4.48 12.91
CA LEU A 504 0.89 -3.19 13.50
C LEU A 504 2.06 -2.60 14.30
N VAL A 505 2.64 -3.39 15.22
CA VAL A 505 3.76 -2.95 16.06
C VAL A 505 4.96 -2.57 15.20
N ARG A 506 5.27 -3.34 14.16
CA ARG A 506 6.37 -3.05 13.23
C ARG A 506 6.12 -1.76 12.44
N ALA A 507 4.90 -1.55 11.93
CA ALA A 507 4.55 -0.34 11.20
C ALA A 507 4.69 0.93 12.08
N ILE A 508 4.18 0.89 13.31
CA ILE A 508 4.30 2.01 14.26
C ILE A 508 5.77 2.25 14.65
N ALA A 509 6.51 1.18 14.91
CA ALA A 509 7.92 1.29 15.27
C ALA A 509 8.80 1.80 14.12
N LEU A 510 8.47 1.43 12.88
CA LEU A 510 9.11 1.95 11.69
C LEU A 510 8.88 3.45 11.56
N LEU A 511 7.64 3.92 11.71
CA LEU A 511 7.31 5.34 11.76
C LEU A 511 8.08 6.05 12.88
N ARG A 512 8.09 5.47 14.09
CA ARG A 512 8.80 6.04 15.23
C ARG A 512 10.31 6.19 14.97
N ARG A 513 10.95 5.16 14.44
CA ARG A 513 12.39 5.09 14.26
C ARG A 513 12.90 5.63 12.94
N GLY A 514 12.18 5.34 11.87
CA GLY A 514 12.54 5.76 10.52
C GLY A 514 12.37 7.26 10.32
N THR A 515 11.29 7.83 10.88
CA THR A 515 10.96 9.24 10.66
C THR A 515 11.32 10.17 11.85
N GLY A 516 11.61 9.62 13.03
CA GLY A 516 11.84 10.39 14.26
C GLY A 516 10.56 10.87 14.95
N ALA A 517 9.39 10.36 14.57
CA ALA A 517 8.10 10.72 15.17
C ALA A 517 8.05 10.37 16.67
N SER A 518 7.26 11.12 17.46
CA SER A 518 6.86 10.67 18.80
C SER A 518 5.95 9.43 18.70
N TRP A 519 5.79 8.66 19.77
CA TRP A 519 4.86 7.52 19.77
C TRP A 519 3.43 7.92 19.41
N ARG A 520 2.97 9.07 19.93
CA ARG A 520 1.63 9.61 19.63
C ARG A 520 1.48 10.02 18.17
N ASP A 521 2.51 10.60 17.59
CA ASP A 521 2.51 11.01 16.20
C ASP A 521 2.69 9.83 15.24
N ALA A 522 3.49 8.81 15.62
CA ALA A 522 3.64 7.57 14.87
C ALA A 522 2.32 6.79 14.78
N ILE A 523 1.62 6.63 15.90
CA ILE A 523 0.28 6.02 15.93
C ILE A 523 -0.69 6.86 15.09
N GLY A 524 -0.67 8.20 15.23
CA GLY A 524 -1.52 9.09 14.46
C GLY A 524 -1.22 9.04 12.97
N ALA A 525 0.04 9.01 12.55
CA ALA A 525 0.46 8.87 11.16
C ALA A 525 0.02 7.52 10.56
N PHE A 526 0.09 6.46 11.35
CA PHE A 526 -0.43 5.15 10.96
C PHE A 526 -1.94 5.20 10.69
N PHE A 527 -2.73 5.86 11.55
CA PHE A 527 -4.16 6.04 11.31
C PHE A 527 -4.49 7.01 10.16
N ILE A 528 -3.60 7.93 9.79
CA ILE A 528 -3.72 8.69 8.54
C ILE A 528 -3.65 7.74 7.34
N TRP A 529 -2.72 6.78 7.31
CA TRP A 529 -2.66 5.77 6.25
C TRP A 529 -3.94 4.93 6.20
N GLN A 530 -4.35 4.37 7.33
CA GLN A 530 -5.53 3.51 7.40
C GLN A 530 -6.82 4.24 7.00
N SER A 531 -6.92 5.53 7.28
CA SER A 531 -8.11 6.32 6.91
C SER A 531 -8.26 6.57 5.40
N THR A 532 -7.21 6.31 4.61
CA THR A 532 -7.26 6.40 3.14
C THR A 532 -7.36 5.03 2.46
N SER A 533 -7.47 3.93 3.22
CA SER A 533 -7.42 2.56 2.69
C SER A 533 -8.51 2.26 1.66
N LEU A 534 -9.74 2.76 1.87
CA LEU A 534 -10.85 2.51 0.94
C LEU A 534 -10.62 3.17 -0.43
N VAL A 535 -10.10 4.40 -0.46
CA VAL A 535 -9.79 5.09 -1.72
C VAL A 535 -8.61 4.45 -2.43
N VAL A 536 -7.63 3.94 -1.70
CA VAL A 536 -6.48 3.20 -2.25
C VAL A 536 -6.92 1.83 -2.80
N ALA A 537 -7.73 1.07 -2.06
CA ALA A 537 -8.32 -0.18 -2.53
C ALA A 537 -9.11 0.01 -3.83
N ARG A 538 -9.91 1.08 -3.93
CA ARG A 538 -10.62 1.44 -5.16
C ARG A 538 -9.64 1.76 -6.30
N ALA A 539 -8.61 2.56 -6.03
CA ALA A 539 -7.62 2.96 -7.03
C ALA A 539 -6.86 1.74 -7.57
N SER A 540 -6.52 0.76 -6.71
CA SER A 540 -5.81 -0.45 -7.12
C SER A 540 -6.66 -1.33 -8.06
N VAL A 541 -7.97 -1.43 -7.83
CA VAL A 541 -8.89 -2.15 -8.72
C VAL A 541 -9.08 -1.39 -10.04
N VAL A 542 -9.40 -0.09 -9.97
CA VAL A 542 -9.64 0.72 -11.18
C VAL A 542 -8.38 0.80 -12.05
N GLY A 543 -7.19 0.92 -11.45
CA GLY A 543 -5.91 0.96 -12.14
C GLY A 543 -5.60 -0.30 -12.97
N LEU A 544 -6.18 -1.46 -12.62
CA LEU A 544 -6.03 -2.69 -13.40
C LEU A 544 -6.76 -2.61 -14.75
N PHE A 545 -7.91 -1.96 -14.81
CA PHE A 545 -8.83 -2.03 -15.94
C PHE A 545 -8.89 -0.71 -16.74
N ALA A 546 -8.83 0.44 -16.07
CA ALA A 546 -8.94 1.73 -16.73
C ALA A 546 -7.67 2.11 -17.50
N LYS A 547 -7.83 2.55 -18.75
CA LYS A 547 -6.72 3.02 -19.59
C LYS A 547 -6.27 4.42 -19.21
N LYS A 548 -7.20 5.31 -18.85
CA LYS A 548 -6.94 6.70 -18.44
C LYS A 548 -7.34 6.87 -16.98
N ALA A 549 -6.55 7.62 -16.24
CA ALA A 549 -6.94 8.05 -14.91
C ALA A 549 -8.14 8.99 -15.01
N VAL A 550 -9.18 8.68 -14.25
CA VAL A 550 -10.21 9.68 -13.99
C VAL A 550 -9.65 10.55 -12.86
N PHE A 551 -9.41 11.83 -13.13
CA PHE A 551 -9.12 12.80 -12.09
C PHE A 551 -10.32 12.84 -11.15
N LEU A 552 -10.25 12.11 -10.06
CA LEU A 552 -11.25 12.22 -8.99
C LEU A 552 -11.03 13.58 -8.32
N ARG A 553 -11.75 14.57 -8.83
CA ARG A 553 -11.90 15.84 -8.12
C ARG A 553 -12.72 15.53 -6.87
N THR A 554 -12.13 15.78 -5.73
CA THR A 554 -12.76 15.55 -4.42
C THR A 554 -13.96 16.47 -4.24
N PRO A 555 -15.09 15.99 -3.66
CA PRO A 555 -16.28 16.82 -3.49
C PRO A 555 -16.02 17.99 -2.53
N LYS A 556 -16.55 19.15 -2.88
CA LYS A 556 -16.55 20.34 -2.02
C LYS A 556 -17.49 20.14 -0.85
N THR A 557 -16.90 20.28 0.30
CA THR A 557 -17.64 20.52 1.52
C THR A 557 -17.48 22.00 1.90
N SER A 558 -18.52 22.59 2.46
CA SER A 558 -18.48 23.96 2.93
C SER A 558 -17.41 24.15 4.02
N GLU A 559 -16.98 25.37 4.28
CA GLU A 559 -16.06 25.73 5.38
C GLU A 559 -16.59 25.36 6.77
N GLN A 560 -17.81 24.84 6.86
CA GLN A 560 -18.42 24.49 8.13
C GLN A 560 -17.64 23.37 8.81
N THR A 561 -17.23 23.62 10.03
CA THR A 561 -16.49 22.69 10.89
C THR A 561 -17.39 21.62 11.50
N SER A 562 -18.52 21.33 10.87
CA SER A 562 -19.52 20.37 11.36
C SER A 562 -19.03 18.93 11.29
N TRP A 563 -19.25 18.18 12.35
CA TRP A 563 -19.02 16.73 12.38
C TRP A 563 -19.89 15.97 11.35
N TRP A 564 -21.13 16.44 11.14
CA TRP A 564 -22.02 15.91 10.11
C TRP A 564 -21.42 15.96 8.72
N GLU A 565 -20.74 17.01 8.40
CA GLU A 565 -20.13 17.19 7.10
C GLU A 565 -18.90 16.29 6.92
N ALA A 566 -18.14 16.05 7.97
CA ALA A 566 -17.07 15.07 7.99
C ALA A 566 -17.59 13.64 7.79
N LEU A 567 -18.69 13.28 8.42
CA LEU A 567 -19.37 11.99 8.20
C LEU A 567 -19.89 11.88 6.77
N ARG A 568 -20.57 12.92 6.25
CA ARG A 568 -21.14 12.92 4.90
C ARG A 568 -20.08 12.87 3.81
N SER A 569 -18.95 13.58 3.95
CA SER A 569 -17.85 13.53 2.98
C SER A 569 -17.09 12.20 3.00
N ASN A 570 -17.22 11.43 4.07
CA ASN A 570 -16.62 10.10 4.24
C ASN A 570 -17.70 9.04 4.53
N TRP A 571 -18.89 9.17 3.89
CA TRP A 571 -20.05 8.33 4.20
C TRP A 571 -19.77 6.84 4.00
N ALA A 572 -19.00 6.46 2.96
CA ALA A 572 -18.69 5.07 2.68
C ALA A 572 -17.81 4.44 3.77
N GLU A 573 -16.75 5.13 4.19
CA GLU A 573 -15.92 4.72 5.31
C GLU A 573 -16.72 4.68 6.62
N SER A 574 -17.58 5.67 6.84
CA SER A 574 -18.43 5.76 8.04
C SER A 574 -19.42 4.59 8.10
N THR A 575 -20.06 4.24 6.97
CA THR A 575 -21.01 3.12 6.89
C THR A 575 -20.30 1.78 7.11
N LEU A 576 -19.15 1.56 6.47
CA LEU A 576 -18.36 0.34 6.68
C LEU A 576 -17.86 0.23 8.13
N ALA A 577 -17.45 1.34 8.75
CA ALA A 577 -17.08 1.37 10.16
C ALA A 577 -18.28 1.00 11.07
N LEU A 578 -19.45 1.54 10.80
CA LEU A 578 -20.67 1.20 11.54
C LEU A 578 -21.00 -0.29 11.41
N LEU A 579 -20.95 -0.84 10.20
CA LEU A 579 -21.14 -2.28 9.98
C LEU A 579 -20.10 -3.11 10.75
N GLY A 580 -18.84 -2.67 10.79
CA GLY A 580 -17.80 -3.30 11.58
C GLY A 580 -18.11 -3.30 13.08
N PHE A 581 -18.56 -2.18 13.64
CA PHE A 581 -18.97 -2.10 15.06
C PHE A 581 -20.20 -2.97 15.37
N ILE A 582 -21.21 -3.00 14.48
CA ILE A 582 -22.36 -3.89 14.62
C ILE A 582 -21.92 -5.36 14.60
N ALA A 583 -21.05 -5.72 13.66
CA ALA A 583 -20.51 -7.08 13.54
C ALA A 583 -19.69 -7.49 14.78
N MET A 584 -18.92 -6.57 15.37
CA MET A 584 -18.21 -6.80 16.63
C MET A 584 -19.19 -7.04 17.79
N GLY A 585 -20.23 -6.22 17.89
CA GLY A 585 -21.29 -6.40 18.88
C GLY A 585 -21.99 -7.76 18.74
N ALA A 586 -22.36 -8.14 17.52
CA ALA A 586 -22.97 -9.43 17.23
C ALA A 586 -22.02 -10.60 17.59
N ALA A 587 -20.74 -10.50 17.24
CA ALA A 587 -19.74 -11.51 17.58
C ALA A 587 -19.59 -11.70 19.10
N LEU A 588 -19.63 -10.63 19.88
CA LEU A 588 -19.48 -10.67 21.34
C LEU A 588 -20.74 -11.18 22.07
N THR A 589 -21.94 -10.94 21.52
CA THR A 589 -23.20 -11.25 22.20
C THR A 589 -23.77 -12.61 21.83
N LYS A 590 -23.44 -13.16 20.66
CA LYS A 590 -24.04 -14.40 20.13
C LYS A 590 -23.25 -15.66 20.42
N THR A 591 -22.04 -15.57 20.97
CA THR A 591 -21.26 -16.74 21.38
C THR A 591 -20.62 -16.57 22.73
N ASN A 592 -20.76 -17.62 23.56
CA ASN A 592 -19.98 -17.78 24.79
C ASN A 592 -18.61 -18.46 24.56
N GLN A 593 -18.24 -18.63 23.27
CA GLN A 593 -16.99 -19.28 22.86
C GLN A 593 -15.90 -18.26 22.57
N LEU A 594 -14.65 -18.67 22.63
CA LEU A 594 -13.47 -17.84 22.34
C LEU A 594 -13.49 -17.27 20.90
N SER A 595 -14.22 -17.89 19.98
CA SER A 595 -14.37 -17.43 18.57
C SER A 595 -15.00 -16.03 18.43
N GLY A 596 -15.95 -15.68 19.30
CA GLY A 596 -16.60 -14.34 19.26
C GLY A 596 -15.66 -13.21 19.62
N PRO A 597 -15.02 -13.21 20.80
CA PRO A 597 -14.03 -12.19 21.15
C PRO A 597 -12.87 -12.09 20.17
N LEU A 598 -12.43 -13.21 19.58
CA LEU A 598 -11.39 -13.23 18.60
C LEU A 598 -11.82 -12.55 17.28
N LEU A 599 -13.00 -12.89 16.77
CA LEU A 599 -13.56 -12.27 15.57
C LEU A 599 -13.76 -10.76 15.78
N ALA A 600 -14.26 -10.36 16.95
CA ALA A 600 -14.37 -8.96 17.34
C ALA A 600 -12.99 -8.27 17.38
N GLY A 601 -11.97 -8.92 17.92
CA GLY A 601 -10.60 -8.41 17.94
C GLY A 601 -10.00 -8.24 16.55
N LEU A 602 -10.25 -9.17 15.62
CA LEU A 602 -9.82 -9.06 14.24
C LEU A 602 -10.56 -7.96 13.46
N LEU A 603 -11.85 -7.77 13.72
CA LEU A 603 -12.65 -6.69 13.16
C LEU A 603 -12.26 -5.31 13.68
N LEU A 604 -11.74 -5.21 14.90
CA LEU A 604 -11.45 -3.94 15.56
C LEU A 604 -10.52 -3.07 14.74
N PHE A 605 -9.43 -3.64 14.25
CA PHE A 605 -8.38 -2.89 13.56
C PHE A 605 -8.85 -2.24 12.23
N PRO A 606 -9.42 -2.97 11.25
CA PRO A 606 -9.94 -2.36 10.03
C PRO A 606 -11.10 -1.41 10.31
N THR A 607 -11.96 -1.72 11.28
CA THR A 607 -13.08 -0.84 11.68
C THR A 607 -12.57 0.51 12.20
N LEU A 608 -11.55 0.53 13.08
CA LEU A 608 -10.93 1.76 13.56
C LEU A 608 -10.23 2.53 12.44
N GLY A 609 -9.61 1.84 11.48
CA GLY A 609 -9.01 2.45 10.29
C GLY A 609 -10.04 3.22 9.46
N LEU A 610 -11.19 2.59 9.19
CA LEU A 610 -12.31 3.21 8.47
C LEU A 610 -12.94 4.38 9.28
N ALA A 611 -13.15 4.19 10.59
CA ALA A 611 -13.68 5.24 11.48
C ALA A 611 -12.73 6.45 11.61
N ALA A 612 -11.44 6.25 11.37
CA ALA A 612 -10.47 7.35 11.38
C ALA A 612 -10.66 8.34 10.21
N ALA A 613 -11.35 7.98 9.11
CA ALA A 613 -11.55 8.86 7.97
C ALA A 613 -12.40 10.11 8.32
N PRO A 614 -13.62 10.00 8.86
CA PRO A 614 -14.37 11.18 9.29
C PRO A 614 -13.66 11.95 10.42
N VAL A 615 -12.95 11.26 11.33
CA VAL A 615 -12.17 11.91 12.40
C VAL A 615 -11.05 12.77 11.82
N ASN A 616 -10.29 12.27 10.85
CA ASN A 616 -9.21 13.00 10.20
C ASN A 616 -9.75 14.15 9.32
N SER A 617 -10.88 13.95 8.62
CA SER A 617 -11.55 15.01 7.86
C SER A 617 -11.97 16.15 8.79
N TRP A 618 -12.60 15.85 9.92
CA TRP A 618 -12.99 16.84 10.92
C TRP A 618 -11.77 17.55 11.55
N ALA A 619 -10.72 16.78 11.86
CA ALA A 619 -9.49 17.34 12.44
C ALA A 619 -8.76 18.27 11.45
N ALA A 620 -8.73 17.95 10.15
CA ALA A 620 -8.16 18.79 9.11
C ALA A 620 -8.89 20.15 9.00
N ARG A 621 -10.22 20.12 9.06
CA ARG A 621 -11.07 21.31 8.97
C ARG A 621 -10.86 22.27 10.17
N ARG A 622 -10.62 21.73 11.36
CA ARG A 622 -10.39 22.48 12.61
C ARG A 622 -8.94 22.85 12.85
N ALA A 623 -8.02 22.33 12.05
CA ALA A 623 -6.60 22.59 12.25
C ALA A 623 -6.30 24.08 12.09
N ALA A 624 -5.62 24.65 13.08
CA ALA A 624 -5.10 26.01 13.00
C ALA A 624 -4.03 26.08 11.91
N LEU A 625 -4.14 27.10 11.05
CA LEU A 625 -3.21 27.38 9.97
C LEU A 625 -2.83 28.85 10.00
N PRO A 626 -1.61 29.23 9.57
CA PRO A 626 -1.25 30.60 9.24
C PRO A 626 -2.26 31.22 8.26
N ALA A 627 -2.43 32.54 8.29
CA ALA A 627 -3.47 33.22 7.49
C ALA A 627 -3.39 32.86 5.99
N TRP A 628 -2.21 32.88 5.41
CA TRP A 628 -1.97 32.55 4.00
C TRP A 628 -2.33 31.09 3.62
N LEU A 629 -2.10 30.09 4.50
CA LEU A 629 -2.53 28.71 4.29
C LEU A 629 -4.04 28.54 4.52
N ARG A 630 -4.64 29.36 5.35
CA ARG A 630 -6.10 29.34 5.59
C ARG A 630 -6.86 29.76 4.33
N GLU A 631 -6.39 30.81 3.67
CA GLU A 631 -6.96 31.26 2.40
C GLU A 631 -6.83 30.19 1.31
N ARG A 632 -5.65 29.58 1.15
CA ARG A 632 -5.46 28.47 0.24
C ARG A 632 -6.38 27.27 0.57
N ARG A 633 -6.54 26.91 1.84
CA ARG A 633 -7.49 25.86 2.25
C ARG A 633 -8.92 26.18 1.82
N THR A 634 -9.34 27.43 1.95
CA THR A 634 -10.65 27.91 1.50
C THR A 634 -10.82 27.76 0.00
N THR A 635 -9.77 28.07 -0.77
CA THR A 635 -9.74 27.90 -2.23
C THR A 635 -9.78 26.43 -2.63
N GLU A 636 -9.02 25.54 -1.97
CA GLU A 636 -9.10 24.09 -2.17
C GLU A 636 -10.54 23.60 -1.94
N TYR A 637 -11.21 24.02 -0.87
CA TYR A 637 -12.60 23.66 -0.62
C TYR A 637 -13.57 24.21 -1.68
N ARG A 638 -13.38 25.39 -2.23
CA ARG A 638 -14.23 25.96 -3.28
C ARG A 638 -14.06 25.22 -4.61
N ARG A 639 -12.86 24.83 -4.96
CA ARG A 639 -12.52 24.10 -6.17
C ARG A 639 -13.14 22.71 -6.22
N ASP A 640 -13.20 22.05 -5.08
CA ASP A 640 -13.69 20.67 -4.96
C ASP A 640 -15.22 20.52 -5.14
N ARG A 641 -16.02 21.60 -5.20
CA ARG A 641 -17.49 21.54 -5.29
C ARG A 641 -18.06 20.91 -6.57
N ARG A 642 -17.29 20.81 -7.65
CA ARG A 642 -17.76 20.33 -8.97
C ARG A 642 -17.79 18.81 -9.15
N SER A 643 -17.31 18.02 -8.22
CA SER A 643 -17.14 16.55 -8.38
C SER A 643 -18.05 15.65 -7.53
N PHE A 644 -19.26 16.12 -7.20
CA PHE A 644 -20.27 15.34 -6.44
C PHE A 644 -20.66 14.01 -7.14
N ALA A 645 -20.53 13.90 -8.46
CA ALA A 645 -20.85 12.70 -9.22
C ALA A 645 -19.98 11.47 -8.89
N ALA A 646 -18.77 11.68 -8.37
CA ALA A 646 -17.89 10.56 -7.95
C ALA A 646 -18.32 9.87 -6.66
N GLY A 647 -19.11 10.56 -5.80
CA GLY A 647 -19.64 9.97 -4.57
C GLY A 647 -20.66 8.86 -4.82
N VAL A 648 -21.45 8.97 -5.90
CA VAL A 648 -22.47 7.97 -6.28
C VAL A 648 -21.81 6.63 -6.65
N ALA A 649 -20.65 6.64 -7.32
CA ALA A 649 -19.93 5.42 -7.68
C ALA A 649 -19.36 4.67 -6.44
N THR A 650 -19.04 5.40 -5.36
CA THR A 650 -18.58 4.77 -4.11
C THR A 650 -19.74 4.14 -3.34
N GLY A 651 -20.96 4.71 -3.47
CA GLY A 651 -22.19 4.13 -2.94
C GLY A 651 -22.52 2.77 -3.52
N GLY A 652 -22.32 2.62 -4.82
CA GLY A 652 -22.44 1.33 -5.48
C GLY A 652 -21.48 0.28 -4.90
N ALA A 653 -20.24 0.65 -4.60
CA ALA A 653 -19.27 -0.26 -4.01
C ALA A 653 -19.66 -0.73 -2.60
N VAL A 654 -20.21 0.15 -1.75
CA VAL A 654 -20.71 -0.23 -0.42
C VAL A 654 -21.95 -1.13 -0.51
N ALA A 655 -22.87 -0.84 -1.45
CA ALA A 655 -24.03 -1.70 -1.70
C ALA A 655 -23.59 -3.08 -2.21
N VAL A 656 -22.61 -3.16 -3.11
CA VAL A 656 -22.03 -4.43 -3.58
C VAL A 656 -21.39 -5.21 -2.42
N VAL A 657 -20.64 -4.55 -1.53
CA VAL A 657 -20.08 -5.20 -0.33
C VAL A 657 -21.21 -5.75 0.54
N GLY A 658 -22.27 -4.98 0.78
CA GLY A 658 -23.43 -5.42 1.54
C GLY A 658 -24.12 -6.63 0.90
N VAL A 659 -24.30 -6.61 -0.42
CA VAL A 659 -24.90 -7.73 -1.18
C VAL A 659 -23.98 -8.96 -1.15
N VAL A 660 -22.67 -8.80 -1.31
CA VAL A 660 -21.71 -9.90 -1.24
C VAL A 660 -21.67 -10.52 0.16
N VAL A 661 -21.69 -9.70 1.22
CA VAL A 661 -21.76 -10.19 2.61
C VAL A 661 -23.06 -10.95 2.85
N ALA A 662 -24.20 -10.42 2.40
CA ALA A 662 -25.50 -11.08 2.52
C ALA A 662 -25.56 -12.39 1.71
N ALA A 663 -25.05 -12.38 0.47
CA ALA A 663 -24.98 -13.57 -0.38
C ALA A 663 -24.07 -14.66 0.22
N LEU A 664 -22.89 -14.27 0.74
CA LEU A 664 -22.01 -15.20 1.44
C LEU A 664 -22.69 -15.76 2.70
N ALA A 665 -23.35 -14.94 3.50
CA ALA A 665 -24.10 -15.39 4.67
C ALA A 665 -25.21 -16.39 4.27
N LEU A 666 -25.99 -16.09 3.22
CA LEU A 666 -27.06 -16.95 2.72
C LEU A 666 -26.56 -18.28 2.13
N LEU A 667 -25.43 -18.28 1.42
CA LEU A 667 -24.81 -19.48 0.84
C LEU A 667 -24.37 -20.48 1.93
N PHE A 668 -24.07 -20.01 3.13
CA PHE A 668 -23.51 -20.81 4.20
C PHE A 668 -24.45 -21.12 5.37
N THR A 669 -25.71 -20.63 5.37
CA THR A 669 -26.69 -20.82 6.44
C THR A 669 -27.27 -22.24 6.58
N GLY A 670 -26.86 -23.19 5.75
CA GLY A 670 -27.43 -24.54 5.71
C GLY A 670 -26.73 -25.61 6.55
N HIS A 671 -25.76 -25.31 7.38
CA HIS A 671 -24.97 -26.36 8.05
C HIS A 671 -25.21 -26.37 9.56
N PRO A 672 -25.54 -27.55 10.16
CA PRO A 672 -25.75 -27.66 11.60
C PRO A 672 -24.45 -27.36 12.37
N VAL A 673 -24.65 -26.63 13.46
CA VAL A 673 -23.55 -26.27 14.40
C VAL A 673 -23.05 -27.56 15.08
N GLN A 674 -21.88 -28.05 14.67
CA GLN A 674 -21.11 -28.94 15.56
C GLN A 674 -20.24 -28.08 16.47
N PRO A 675 -20.27 -28.35 17.81
CA PRO A 675 -19.37 -27.66 18.72
C PRO A 675 -17.93 -27.89 18.30
N PRO A 676 -17.04 -26.89 18.46
CA PRO A 676 -15.64 -27.06 18.15
C PRO A 676 -15.07 -28.16 19.03
N ASP A 677 -14.55 -29.21 18.44
CA ASP A 677 -13.72 -30.18 19.13
C ASP A 677 -12.43 -29.45 19.55
N LEU A 678 -12.44 -28.92 20.77
CA LEU A 678 -11.22 -28.58 21.48
C LEU A 678 -10.52 -29.91 21.74
N VAL A 679 -9.63 -30.30 20.85
CA VAL A 679 -8.75 -31.45 21.10
C VAL A 679 -7.79 -31.03 22.21
N GLY A 680 -8.24 -31.20 23.44
CA GLY A 680 -7.34 -31.26 24.60
C GLY A 680 -6.40 -32.47 24.45
N PRO A 681 -5.27 -32.49 25.15
CA PRO A 681 -4.36 -33.63 25.11
C PRO A 681 -5.13 -34.89 25.46
N ALA A 682 -4.96 -35.93 24.66
CA ALA A 682 -5.59 -37.23 24.83
C ALA A 682 -5.37 -37.75 26.27
N GLN A 683 -6.42 -37.76 27.04
CA GLN A 683 -6.42 -38.48 28.32
C GLN A 683 -6.43 -39.98 28.00
N GLY A 684 -5.60 -40.67 28.77
CA GLY A 684 -5.23 -42.05 28.58
C GLY A 684 -6.41 -43.03 28.50
N THR A 685 -6.21 -43.99 27.67
CA THR A 685 -6.98 -45.23 27.52
C THR A 685 -7.30 -45.88 28.84
N SER A 686 -8.56 -45.98 29.22
CA SER A 686 -9.08 -47.01 30.14
C SER A 686 -9.70 -48.15 29.31
N ALA A 687 -9.40 -49.35 29.73
CA ALA A 687 -9.69 -50.60 29.07
C ALA A 687 -11.19 -50.93 28.90
N PRO A 688 -11.56 -51.85 27.98
CA PRO A 688 -12.97 -52.17 27.69
C PRO A 688 -13.54 -53.15 28.74
N ALA A 689 -14.71 -52.79 29.26
CA ALA A 689 -15.54 -53.76 30.03
C ALA A 689 -16.41 -54.58 29.09
N SER A 690 -16.47 -55.87 29.36
CA SER A 690 -17.19 -56.91 28.65
C SER A 690 -18.74 -56.84 28.75
N PRO A 691 -19.48 -57.50 27.85
CA PRO A 691 -20.90 -57.34 27.71
C PRO A 691 -21.72 -58.25 28.69
N SER A 692 -22.81 -57.75 29.22
CA SER A 692 -23.82 -58.58 29.88
C SER A 692 -25.12 -58.59 29.07
N ARG A 693 -25.68 -59.80 29.03
CA ARG A 693 -26.82 -60.32 28.30
C ARG A 693 -28.14 -59.62 28.56
N SER A 694 -28.97 -59.69 27.53
CA SER A 694 -30.44 -59.53 27.49
C SER A 694 -31.18 -60.47 28.48
N PRO A 695 -32.48 -60.21 28.78
CA PRO A 695 -33.45 -61.07 28.12
C PRO A 695 -34.72 -60.35 27.56
N ALA A 696 -35.30 -61.13 26.65
CA ALA A 696 -36.48 -60.90 25.84
C ALA A 696 -37.83 -60.82 26.60
N ALA A 697 -38.80 -60.24 25.98
CA ALA A 697 -40.11 -60.87 25.66
C ALA A 697 -41.08 -59.88 25.01
N SER A 698 -41.61 -60.28 23.90
CA SER A 698 -42.78 -59.83 23.14
C SER A 698 -44.10 -60.19 23.90
N PRO A 699 -45.34 -60.04 23.33
CA PRO A 699 -45.84 -59.31 22.18
C PRO A 699 -47.26 -58.73 22.35
N SER A 700 -47.88 -58.32 21.27
CA SER A 700 -49.35 -58.18 20.97
C SER A 700 -49.96 -56.82 21.19
N ALA A 701 -50.86 -56.33 20.40
CA ALA A 701 -51.50 -56.67 19.15
C ALA A 701 -52.26 -55.46 18.58
N THR A 702 -52.36 -55.38 17.29
CA THR A 702 -53.54 -55.17 16.45
C THR A 702 -54.50 -54.03 16.76
N THR A 703 -54.67 -53.08 15.86
CA THR A 703 -55.76 -53.05 14.86
C THR A 703 -55.67 -51.81 13.95
N THR A 704 -55.72 -52.13 12.69
CA THR A 704 -56.21 -51.28 11.58
C THR A 704 -57.76 -51.32 11.60
N PRO A 705 -58.52 -50.62 10.77
CA PRO A 705 -58.24 -49.86 9.53
C PRO A 705 -59.21 -48.63 9.27
N THR A 706 -58.95 -48.05 8.08
CA THR A 706 -60.04 -47.57 7.14
C THR A 706 -60.42 -46.09 7.34
N THR A 707 -60.53 -45.20 6.42
CA THR A 707 -60.89 -45.17 4.98
C THR A 707 -60.59 -43.77 4.43
N SER A 708 -60.19 -43.76 3.19
CA SER A 708 -60.39 -42.66 2.27
C SER A 708 -61.88 -42.57 1.85
N PRO A 709 -62.39 -41.57 1.19
CA PRO A 709 -61.94 -41.11 -0.11
C PRO A 709 -62.21 -39.62 -0.50
N SER A 710 -61.47 -39.18 -1.47
CA SER A 710 -61.96 -38.57 -2.75
C SER A 710 -62.75 -37.26 -2.73
N ALA A 711 -62.23 -36.27 -3.44
CA ALA A 711 -62.82 -35.76 -4.70
C ALA A 711 -62.16 -34.44 -5.14
N SER A 712 -61.51 -34.50 -6.27
CA SER A 712 -61.44 -33.38 -7.22
C SER A 712 -62.83 -33.28 -7.90
N PRO A 713 -63.23 -32.22 -8.59
CA PRO A 713 -62.50 -31.70 -9.75
C PRO A 713 -62.75 -30.20 -10.11
N THR A 714 -61.99 -29.78 -11.11
CA THR A 714 -62.35 -29.03 -12.34
C THR A 714 -62.26 -27.52 -12.43
N THR A 715 -61.43 -27.15 -13.35
CA THR A 715 -61.57 -26.25 -14.53
C THR A 715 -61.79 -24.77 -14.27
N SER A 716 -61.07 -23.88 -14.87
CA SER A 716 -60.95 -23.59 -16.32
C SER A 716 -60.02 -22.40 -16.54
N SER A 717 -59.16 -22.52 -17.53
CA SER A 717 -58.63 -21.37 -18.29
C SER A 717 -59.76 -20.76 -19.16
N PRO A 718 -59.65 -19.53 -19.66
CA PRO A 718 -58.88 -19.33 -20.91
C PRO A 718 -58.12 -18.01 -21.05
N THR A 719 -57.10 -18.05 -21.86
CA THR A 719 -56.53 -17.00 -22.67
C THR A 719 -57.54 -16.53 -23.74
N PRO A 720 -57.53 -15.32 -24.32
CA PRO A 720 -56.49 -15.01 -25.32
C PRO A 720 -56.08 -13.53 -25.50
N SER A 721 -54.93 -13.40 -26.13
CA SER A 721 -54.52 -12.53 -27.24
C SER A 721 -54.83 -11.02 -27.24
N SER A 722 -53.78 -10.24 -27.49
CA SER A 722 -53.52 -9.62 -28.80
C SER A 722 -52.35 -8.62 -28.69
N SER A 723 -51.32 -8.86 -29.45
CA SER A 723 -50.51 -7.81 -30.08
C SER A 723 -51.37 -7.19 -31.20
N PRO A 724 -51.05 -6.06 -31.83
CA PRO A 724 -49.74 -5.65 -32.33
C PRO A 724 -49.46 -4.12 -32.33
N SER A 725 -48.27 -3.69 -32.61
CA SER A 725 -47.86 -2.88 -33.73
C SER A 725 -46.76 -1.90 -33.36
N SER A 726 -45.58 -2.15 -33.91
CA SER A 726 -44.71 -1.09 -34.43
C SER A 726 -45.36 -0.44 -35.63
N PRO A 727 -45.03 0.76 -36.11
CA PRO A 727 -43.75 1.07 -36.66
C PRO A 727 -43.33 2.56 -36.51
N VAL A 728 -42.17 2.91 -36.84
CA VAL A 728 -41.62 3.70 -37.99
C VAL A 728 -40.44 4.55 -37.60
N THR A 729 -39.31 4.20 -38.17
CA THR A 729 -38.18 5.08 -38.47
C THR A 729 -38.58 6.08 -39.59
N PRO A 730 -37.93 7.24 -39.69
CA PRO A 730 -37.00 7.46 -40.78
C PRO A 730 -35.70 8.11 -40.32
N SER A 731 -34.54 7.68 -40.73
CA SER A 731 -33.78 7.68 -41.96
C SER A 731 -33.37 9.05 -42.51
N ALA A 732 -32.08 9.13 -42.70
CA ALA A 732 -31.30 9.93 -43.63
C ALA A 732 -31.01 11.39 -43.21
N SER A 733 -29.82 11.91 -43.37
CA SER A 733 -28.87 11.84 -44.49
C SER A 733 -27.54 12.52 -44.13
N VAL A 734 -26.47 11.86 -44.47
CA VAL A 734 -25.48 12.26 -45.48
C VAL A 734 -24.46 13.35 -45.12
N THR A 735 -23.26 12.86 -45.07
CA THR A 735 -21.91 13.43 -45.26
C THR A 735 -21.83 14.55 -46.31
N PRO A 736 -20.80 15.44 -46.34
CA PRO A 736 -19.50 14.98 -46.79
C PRO A 736 -18.26 15.60 -46.13
N THR A 737 -17.20 14.83 -46.16
CA THR A 737 -15.80 15.17 -45.99
C THR A 737 -15.32 16.14 -47.09
N PRO A 738 -14.32 16.98 -46.82
CA PRO A 738 -13.35 17.29 -47.87
C PRO A 738 -11.92 16.87 -47.46
N THR A 739 -11.27 16.23 -48.38
CA THR A 739 -9.87 15.87 -48.50
C THR A 739 -9.01 17.14 -48.71
N PRO A 740 -7.82 17.25 -48.14
CA PRO A 740 -6.88 18.28 -48.54
C PRO A 740 -5.96 17.80 -49.64
N THR A 741 -5.85 18.64 -50.63
CA THR A 741 -4.95 18.54 -51.77
C THR A 741 -3.51 18.89 -51.38
N GLN A 742 -2.59 18.06 -51.80
CA GLN A 742 -1.15 18.35 -51.83
C GLN A 742 -0.84 19.45 -52.85
N SER A 743 0.08 20.33 -52.51
CA SER A 743 0.93 21.00 -53.50
C SER A 743 2.35 21.12 -52.97
N SER A 744 3.24 20.48 -53.70
CA SER A 744 4.70 20.57 -53.69
C SER A 744 5.20 21.95 -54.10
N THR A 745 6.27 22.41 -53.49
CA THR A 745 7.44 22.99 -54.17
C THR A 745 8.56 23.28 -53.18
N THR A 746 9.69 22.66 -53.43
CA THR A 746 11.07 23.04 -53.02
C THR A 746 11.53 24.28 -53.86
N PRO A 747 12.62 24.98 -53.52
CA PRO A 747 13.92 24.45 -53.08
C PRO A 747 14.32 24.74 -51.62
#